data_85ef4cf153af8116489249cf54096de7
#
_entry.id   85ef4cf153af8116489249cf54096de7
#
_cell.length_a   1.000
_cell.length_b   1.000
_cell.length_c   1.000
_cell.angle_alpha   90.00
_cell.angle_beta   90.00
_cell.angle_gamma   90.00
#
_symmetry.space_group_name_H-M   'P 1'
#
loop_
_entity.id
_entity.type
_entity.pdbx_description
1 polymer ?
#
loop_
_entity_poly.entity_id
_entity_poly.type
_entity_poly.pdbx_seq_one_letter_code
_entity_poly.pdbx_strand_id
1 'polypeptide(L)'
;MGGFLFQAFVYLVAAVIAVPIAKRLGLGSVLGYLIAGILIGPVIGLVGNETQQLQHFAEFGVVMMLFIVGLELEPKVLWQMRQRLLGLGGLQVGATAALIAAGGLVLGLTWQMAVACGLILSLSSTAIVLQTLNEKRLLGSEGGQASFSVLLFQDIAVIPMLALIPLLAVSGGGHDAPAATGHGEADAAHAAMSLVDGLPGWGVALVTLGAVAAVILGGIFLSRPLFRFIADSRLREMFTAAALLLVIGIALLMTLVGLSPALGTFLAGVVLANSEYRHELEADIEPFKGLLLGLFFITVGAGIDFDTLFGEFSTIIGLTFAVMAAKAVVLFALAKLFRLPSPDHWLFTLGLAQAGEFGFVLLSFSLQNHVIDQRIVTLLSLVVALSMLLTPALFILYDKVLARRREAGEIREMDAIEDSGPIIIAGHGRFGQIVNRMLMGNGHKTVVIDHNSELVDGLRKFGSKVFYGDATRPDLLHAAGIGEAALLVVAIDDEEQALEIVRMVKLNYPHVHVIARATDRLSVYRLFRAGADDIVREVFDSSLRAGRYALEALGMHKFTARKAVRVFEDHDRQTLRELAQHWKEDVDVYDNEAYMSAARERNQMMLDAMAGMNREFHDRTDRAWTPPPKPTEPAAAARKADTRRKAATGNAGRKPGSKA
;
A
#
# COMPACT_ATOMS: atom_id res chain seq x y z
N MET A 1 4.95 27.14 -30.96
CA MET A 1 4.78 27.31 -29.50
C MET A 1 3.33 27.12 -29.03
N GLY A 2 2.31 27.55 -29.78
CA GLY A 2 0.90 27.37 -29.38
C GLY A 2 0.44 25.91 -29.30
N GLY A 3 0.94 25.02 -30.16
CA GLY A 3 0.59 23.62 -30.17
C GLY A 3 1.04 22.85 -28.90
N PHE A 4 2.27 23.06 -28.44
CA PHE A 4 2.80 22.35 -27.25
C PHE A 4 2.05 22.72 -25.97
N LEU A 5 1.78 24.02 -25.74
CA LEU A 5 1.00 24.45 -24.56
C LEU A 5 -0.44 23.94 -24.59
N PHE A 6 -1.06 23.91 -25.76
CA PHE A 6 -2.40 23.38 -25.93
C PHE A 6 -2.44 21.86 -25.62
N GLN A 7 -1.48 21.13 -26.13
CA GLN A 7 -1.36 19.68 -25.85
C GLN A 7 -1.15 19.42 -24.36
N ALA A 8 -0.17 20.09 -23.73
CA ALA A 8 0.07 19.98 -22.31
C ALA A 8 -1.20 20.27 -21.48
N PHE A 9 -1.97 21.28 -21.90
CA PHE A 9 -3.26 21.61 -21.28
C PHE A 9 -4.27 20.46 -21.43
N VAL A 10 -4.42 19.88 -22.64
CA VAL A 10 -5.34 18.77 -22.91
C VAL A 10 -4.97 17.54 -22.08
N TYR A 11 -3.69 17.18 -22.02
CA TYR A 11 -3.21 16.05 -21.22
C TYR A 11 -3.47 16.26 -19.73
N LEU A 12 -3.20 17.47 -19.21
CA LEU A 12 -3.43 17.78 -17.80
C LEU A 12 -4.92 17.78 -17.46
N VAL A 13 -5.78 18.35 -18.31
CA VAL A 13 -7.24 18.34 -18.10
C VAL A 13 -7.76 16.90 -18.09
N ALA A 14 -7.34 16.09 -19.06
CA ALA A 14 -7.73 14.68 -19.13
C ALA A 14 -7.29 13.90 -17.87
N ALA A 15 -6.06 14.10 -17.41
CA ALA A 15 -5.55 13.49 -16.20
C ALA A 15 -6.34 13.90 -14.96
N VAL A 16 -6.53 15.20 -14.75
CA VAL A 16 -7.19 15.77 -13.55
C VAL A 16 -8.66 15.34 -13.47
N ILE A 17 -9.32 15.09 -14.59
CA ILE A 17 -10.73 14.65 -14.63
C ILE A 17 -10.81 13.12 -14.51
N ALA A 18 -10.09 12.38 -15.36
CA ALA A 18 -10.28 10.93 -15.48
C ALA A 18 -9.71 10.16 -14.27
N VAL A 19 -8.57 10.57 -13.73
CA VAL A 19 -7.92 9.82 -12.63
C VAL A 19 -8.74 9.84 -11.33
N PRO A 20 -9.27 10.97 -10.84
CA PRO A 20 -10.13 10.96 -9.66
C PRO A 20 -11.42 10.16 -9.87
N ILE A 21 -12.00 10.19 -11.09
CA ILE A 21 -13.18 9.39 -11.41
C ILE A 21 -12.84 7.91 -11.39
N ALA A 22 -11.75 7.50 -12.05
CA ALA A 22 -11.30 6.11 -12.04
C ALA A 22 -11.02 5.61 -10.63
N LYS A 23 -10.37 6.42 -9.80
CA LYS A 23 -10.09 6.11 -8.40
C LYS A 23 -11.38 5.91 -7.58
N ARG A 24 -12.40 6.76 -7.77
CA ARG A 24 -13.72 6.61 -7.12
C ARG A 24 -14.46 5.35 -7.58
N LEU A 25 -14.23 4.91 -8.81
CA LEU A 25 -14.78 3.67 -9.35
C LEU A 25 -13.98 2.41 -8.96
N GLY A 26 -12.89 2.55 -8.19
CA GLY A 26 -12.02 1.45 -7.78
C GLY A 26 -11.13 0.91 -8.90
N LEU A 27 -10.92 1.67 -9.99
CA LEU A 27 -10.13 1.26 -11.15
C LEU A 27 -8.63 1.55 -11.01
N GLY A 28 -8.23 2.36 -10.04
CA GLY A 28 -6.85 2.79 -9.86
C GLY A 28 -6.41 3.94 -10.77
N SER A 29 -5.28 4.58 -10.41
CA SER A 29 -4.77 5.75 -11.13
C SER A 29 -4.23 5.41 -12.51
N VAL A 30 -3.51 4.29 -12.65
CA VAL A 30 -2.91 3.83 -13.92
C VAL A 30 -3.98 3.63 -14.99
N LEU A 31 -5.07 2.96 -14.63
CA LEU A 31 -6.18 2.75 -15.55
C LEU A 31 -6.89 4.07 -15.88
N GLY A 32 -6.97 4.99 -14.91
CA GLY A 32 -7.49 6.34 -15.13
C GLY A 32 -6.71 7.11 -16.19
N TYR A 33 -5.38 7.07 -16.13
CA TYR A 33 -4.52 7.68 -17.14
C TYR A 33 -4.67 7.03 -18.53
N LEU A 34 -4.72 5.71 -18.59
CA LEU A 34 -4.91 4.98 -19.84
C LEU A 34 -6.26 5.34 -20.51
N ILE A 35 -7.35 5.35 -19.74
CA ILE A 35 -8.68 5.75 -20.21
C ILE A 35 -8.68 7.21 -20.67
N ALA A 36 -8.01 8.10 -19.91
CA ALA A 36 -7.85 9.50 -20.31
C ALA A 36 -7.20 9.60 -21.69
N GLY A 37 -6.12 8.85 -21.93
CA GLY A 37 -5.43 8.77 -23.22
C GLY A 37 -6.34 8.27 -24.34
N ILE A 38 -7.08 7.19 -24.12
CA ILE A 38 -8.05 6.65 -25.08
C ILE A 38 -9.11 7.69 -25.47
N LEU A 39 -9.59 8.43 -24.48
CA LEU A 39 -10.61 9.46 -24.72
C LEU A 39 -10.09 10.61 -25.56
N ILE A 40 -8.93 11.19 -25.22
CA ILE A 40 -8.39 12.37 -25.94
C ILE A 40 -7.74 12.02 -27.28
N GLY A 41 -7.23 10.80 -27.44
CA GLY A 41 -6.64 10.28 -28.67
C GLY A 41 -7.71 9.74 -29.62
N PRO A 42 -7.89 8.41 -29.70
CA PRO A 42 -8.70 7.79 -30.73
C PRO A 42 -10.20 8.10 -30.66
N VAL A 43 -10.78 8.46 -29.49
CA VAL A 43 -12.22 8.72 -29.36
C VAL A 43 -12.57 10.15 -29.79
N ILE A 44 -11.87 11.15 -29.27
CA ILE A 44 -12.18 12.59 -29.51
C ILE A 44 -11.29 13.16 -30.63
N GLY A 45 -10.10 12.59 -30.87
CA GLY A 45 -9.17 13.05 -31.90
C GLY A 45 -8.50 14.39 -31.60
N LEU A 46 -8.36 14.76 -30.31
CA LEU A 46 -7.70 16.00 -29.91
C LEU A 46 -6.18 15.91 -30.00
N VAL A 47 -5.62 14.72 -30.03
CA VAL A 47 -4.18 14.44 -30.05
C VAL A 47 -3.90 13.46 -31.21
N GLY A 48 -2.94 13.80 -32.07
CA GLY A 48 -2.61 13.04 -33.27
C GLY A 48 -1.16 12.53 -33.28
N ASN A 49 -0.50 12.47 -34.46
CA ASN A 49 0.81 11.87 -34.71
C ASN A 49 2.00 12.44 -33.89
N GLU A 50 1.80 13.51 -33.14
CA GLU A 50 2.81 14.12 -32.26
C GLU A 50 2.99 13.36 -30.94
N THR A 51 2.17 12.33 -30.69
CA THR A 51 2.25 11.46 -29.51
C THR A 51 3.61 10.75 -29.39
N GLN A 52 4.30 10.45 -30.47
CA GLN A 52 5.62 9.80 -30.44
C GLN A 52 6.70 10.67 -29.76
N GLN A 53 6.72 11.99 -30.04
CA GLN A 53 7.69 12.88 -29.38
C GLN A 53 7.42 13.04 -27.89
N LEU A 54 6.14 13.08 -27.50
CA LEU A 54 5.74 13.10 -26.10
C LEU A 54 6.01 11.77 -25.40
N GLN A 55 5.93 10.66 -26.10
CA GLN A 55 6.22 9.33 -25.57
C GLN A 55 7.70 9.19 -25.14
N HIS A 56 8.65 9.70 -25.95
CA HIS A 56 10.07 9.73 -25.56
C HIS A 56 10.32 10.54 -24.28
N PHE A 57 9.59 11.66 -24.12
CA PHE A 57 9.68 12.45 -22.89
C PHE A 57 9.01 11.73 -21.72
N ALA A 58 7.91 11.05 -21.97
CA ALA A 58 7.17 10.28 -20.96
C ALA A 58 7.93 9.02 -20.50
N GLU A 59 8.77 8.40 -21.37
CA GLU A 59 9.66 7.30 -21.03
C GLU A 59 10.62 7.67 -19.88
N PHE A 60 10.96 8.95 -19.73
CA PHE A 60 11.74 9.42 -18.59
C PHE A 60 11.01 9.23 -17.25
N GLY A 61 9.68 9.21 -17.24
CA GLY A 61 8.89 8.84 -16.07
C GLY A 61 9.13 7.39 -15.61
N VAL A 62 9.35 6.50 -16.58
CA VAL A 62 9.70 5.09 -16.31
C VAL A 62 11.11 4.98 -15.73
N VAL A 63 12.04 5.77 -16.23
CA VAL A 63 13.41 5.85 -15.70
C VAL A 63 13.40 6.30 -14.24
N MET A 64 12.60 7.32 -13.91
CA MET A 64 12.40 7.76 -12.52
C MET A 64 11.70 6.73 -11.66
N MET A 65 10.70 6.04 -12.20
CA MET A 65 10.02 4.97 -11.48
C MET A 65 11.00 3.85 -11.11
N LEU A 66 11.84 3.41 -12.04
CA LEU A 66 12.83 2.36 -11.79
C LEU A 66 13.90 2.80 -10.77
N PHE A 67 14.29 4.07 -10.77
CA PHE A 67 15.15 4.61 -9.72
C PHE A 67 14.52 4.49 -8.34
N ILE A 68 13.25 4.89 -8.18
CA ILE A 68 12.53 4.79 -6.90
C ILE A 68 12.35 3.32 -6.50
N VAL A 69 11.95 2.45 -7.43
CA VAL A 69 11.86 1.00 -7.16
C VAL A 69 13.20 0.47 -6.65
N GLY A 70 14.32 0.88 -7.26
CA GLY A 70 15.65 0.56 -6.76
C GLY A 70 15.91 1.09 -5.36
N LEU A 71 15.48 2.31 -5.06
CA LEU A 71 15.66 2.98 -3.77
C LEU A 71 14.83 2.32 -2.64
N GLU A 72 13.65 1.82 -2.96
CA GLU A 72 12.76 1.11 -2.03
C GLU A 72 13.27 -0.29 -1.65
N LEU A 73 14.18 -0.87 -2.46
CA LEU A 73 14.72 -2.21 -2.24
C LEU A 73 15.72 -2.22 -1.08
N GLU A 74 15.27 -2.67 0.09
CA GLU A 74 16.16 -2.93 1.22
C GLU A 74 16.79 -4.33 1.11
N PRO A 75 18.11 -4.43 0.88
CA PRO A 75 18.77 -5.73 0.69
C PRO A 75 18.59 -6.69 1.88
N LYS A 76 18.47 -6.15 3.09
CA LYS A 76 18.25 -6.95 4.32
C LYS A 76 16.88 -7.61 4.34
N VAL A 77 15.83 -6.88 3.95
CA VAL A 77 14.45 -7.40 3.89
C VAL A 77 14.33 -8.43 2.78
N LEU A 78 14.91 -8.15 1.61
CA LEU A 78 14.96 -9.10 0.49
C LEU A 78 15.64 -10.41 0.88
N TRP A 79 16.74 -10.34 1.62
CA TRP A 79 17.44 -11.54 2.09
C TRP A 79 16.64 -12.37 3.08
N GLN A 80 15.86 -11.74 3.95
CA GLN A 80 14.97 -12.44 4.87
C GLN A 80 13.82 -13.14 4.14
N MET A 81 13.29 -12.53 3.07
CA MET A 81 12.17 -13.07 2.29
C MET A 81 12.62 -13.95 1.12
N ARG A 82 13.93 -14.21 0.92
CA ARG A 82 14.49 -14.86 -0.27
C ARG A 82 13.82 -16.19 -0.67
N GLN A 83 13.39 -16.99 0.30
CA GLN A 83 12.75 -18.29 0.00
C GLN A 83 11.37 -18.12 -0.65
N ARG A 84 10.57 -17.15 -0.20
CA ARG A 84 9.27 -16.84 -0.82
C ARG A 84 9.46 -16.07 -2.13
N LEU A 85 10.35 -15.10 -2.15
CA LEU A 85 10.66 -14.31 -3.34
C LEU A 85 11.16 -15.20 -4.50
N LEU A 86 12.25 -15.93 -4.31
CA LEU A 86 12.83 -16.78 -5.33
C LEU A 86 11.99 -18.03 -5.61
N GLY A 87 11.39 -18.63 -4.56
CA GLY A 87 10.55 -19.81 -4.72
C GLY A 87 9.25 -19.49 -5.45
N LEU A 88 8.42 -18.62 -4.91
CA LEU A 88 7.11 -18.34 -5.49
C LEU A 88 7.21 -17.39 -6.68
N GLY A 89 7.92 -16.26 -6.55
CA GLY A 89 8.08 -15.26 -7.60
C GLY A 89 8.92 -15.77 -8.78
N GLY A 90 10.08 -16.40 -8.51
CA GLY A 90 10.94 -16.93 -9.55
C GLY A 90 10.29 -18.07 -10.36
N LEU A 91 9.59 -18.98 -9.68
CA LEU A 91 8.84 -20.04 -10.36
C LEU A 91 7.67 -19.48 -11.17
N GLN A 92 6.98 -18.44 -10.66
CA GLN A 92 5.88 -17.82 -11.38
C GLN A 92 6.39 -17.16 -12.67
N VAL A 93 7.42 -16.33 -12.60
CA VAL A 93 8.00 -15.67 -13.79
C VAL A 93 8.55 -16.70 -14.77
N GLY A 94 9.36 -17.65 -14.31
CA GLY A 94 9.95 -18.67 -15.14
C GLY A 94 8.93 -19.58 -15.82
N ALA A 95 7.97 -20.12 -15.06
CA ALA A 95 6.94 -21.01 -15.61
C ALA A 95 5.98 -20.28 -16.54
N THR A 96 5.58 -19.05 -16.21
CA THR A 96 4.72 -18.24 -17.08
C THR A 96 5.45 -17.86 -18.37
N ALA A 97 6.69 -17.39 -18.27
CA ALA A 97 7.50 -17.06 -19.44
C ALA A 97 7.69 -18.28 -20.35
N ALA A 98 8.00 -19.45 -19.80
CA ALA A 98 8.15 -20.69 -20.57
C ALA A 98 6.83 -21.11 -21.24
N LEU A 99 5.71 -21.04 -20.53
CA LEU A 99 4.40 -21.41 -21.09
C LEU A 99 3.96 -20.49 -22.23
N ILE A 100 4.14 -19.17 -22.06
CA ILE A 100 3.79 -18.18 -23.09
C ILE A 100 4.77 -18.30 -24.27
N ALA A 101 6.07 -18.48 -24.01
CA ALA A 101 7.06 -18.70 -25.07
C ALA A 101 6.74 -19.96 -25.89
N ALA A 102 6.37 -21.07 -25.24
CA ALA A 102 5.92 -22.27 -25.93
C ALA A 102 4.69 -22.01 -26.79
N GLY A 103 3.70 -21.24 -26.29
CA GLY A 103 2.55 -20.79 -27.08
C GLY A 103 2.97 -19.94 -28.29
N GLY A 104 3.91 -19.01 -28.13
CA GLY A 104 4.45 -18.18 -29.20
C GLY A 104 5.14 -19.01 -30.29
N LEU A 105 5.91 -20.03 -29.90
CA LEU A 105 6.54 -20.98 -30.88
C LEU A 105 5.49 -21.74 -31.67
N VAL A 106 4.41 -22.18 -31.02
CA VAL A 106 3.29 -22.87 -31.73
C VAL A 106 2.59 -21.92 -32.71
N LEU A 107 2.52 -20.61 -32.38
CA LEU A 107 1.97 -19.59 -33.28
C LEU A 107 2.97 -19.17 -34.40
N GLY A 108 4.16 -19.76 -34.45
CA GLY A 108 5.15 -19.52 -35.51
C GLY A 108 6.10 -18.35 -35.24
N LEU A 109 6.16 -17.83 -34.02
CA LEU A 109 7.17 -16.84 -33.65
C LEU A 109 8.58 -17.48 -33.61
N THR A 110 9.62 -16.69 -33.90
CA THR A 110 11.00 -17.12 -33.66
C THR A 110 11.22 -17.35 -32.17
N TRP A 111 12.17 -18.19 -31.81
CA TRP A 111 12.42 -18.49 -30.40
C TRP A 111 12.82 -17.25 -29.59
N GLN A 112 13.54 -16.31 -30.23
CA GLN A 112 13.92 -15.03 -29.61
C GLN A 112 12.69 -14.17 -29.27
N MET A 113 11.79 -13.98 -30.27
CA MET A 113 10.54 -13.26 -30.08
C MET A 113 9.64 -13.94 -29.04
N ALA A 114 9.54 -15.28 -29.14
CA ALA A 114 8.70 -16.05 -28.20
C ALA A 114 9.19 -15.93 -26.76
N VAL A 115 10.51 -16.01 -26.52
CA VAL A 115 11.09 -15.81 -25.18
C VAL A 115 10.88 -14.38 -24.69
N ALA A 116 11.12 -13.38 -25.54
CA ALA A 116 10.88 -11.99 -25.18
C ALA A 116 9.41 -11.74 -24.79
N CYS A 117 8.46 -12.20 -25.61
CA CYS A 117 7.02 -12.12 -25.30
C CYS A 117 6.66 -12.85 -24.00
N GLY A 118 7.26 -14.02 -23.76
CA GLY A 118 7.07 -14.79 -22.54
C GLY A 118 7.53 -14.04 -21.29
N LEU A 119 8.72 -13.47 -21.32
CA LEU A 119 9.26 -12.66 -20.23
C LEU A 119 8.39 -11.43 -19.95
N ILE A 120 8.04 -10.68 -20.99
CA ILE A 120 7.24 -9.45 -20.90
C ILE A 120 5.87 -9.72 -20.30
N LEU A 121 5.15 -10.70 -20.81
CA LEU A 121 3.80 -11.04 -20.39
C LEU A 121 3.75 -11.82 -19.07
N SER A 122 4.88 -12.29 -18.54
CA SER A 122 4.93 -12.92 -17.22
C SER A 122 4.70 -11.95 -16.08
N LEU A 123 4.97 -10.65 -16.28
CA LEU A 123 4.80 -9.58 -15.30
C LEU A 123 3.33 -9.26 -15.08
N SER A 124 2.98 -8.86 -13.87
CA SER A 124 1.63 -8.43 -13.46
C SER A 124 1.66 -6.98 -12.99
N SER A 125 0.51 -6.30 -12.96
CA SER A 125 0.44 -4.91 -12.53
C SER A 125 0.52 -4.79 -11.01
N THR A 126 1.64 -4.26 -10.52
CA THR A 126 1.88 -3.99 -9.10
C THR A 126 0.92 -2.93 -8.58
N ALA A 127 0.74 -1.84 -9.32
CA ALA A 127 -0.09 -0.72 -8.90
C ALA A 127 -1.56 -1.11 -8.69
N ILE A 128 -2.18 -1.80 -9.67
CA ILE A 128 -3.60 -2.18 -9.60
C ILE A 128 -3.83 -3.21 -8.49
N VAL A 129 -2.95 -4.21 -8.39
CA VAL A 129 -3.14 -5.30 -7.42
C VAL A 129 -2.96 -4.80 -6.00
N LEU A 130 -1.87 -4.09 -5.69
CA LEU A 130 -1.62 -3.59 -4.33
C LEU A 130 -2.66 -2.57 -3.90
N GLN A 131 -3.08 -1.68 -4.80
CA GLN A 131 -4.16 -0.75 -4.51
C GLN A 131 -5.45 -1.49 -4.14
N THR A 132 -5.87 -2.47 -4.96
CA THR A 132 -7.09 -3.25 -4.71
C THR A 132 -7.01 -4.07 -3.43
N LEU A 133 -5.86 -4.70 -3.15
CA LEU A 133 -5.65 -5.45 -1.91
C LEU A 133 -5.71 -4.55 -0.67
N ASN A 134 -5.15 -3.33 -0.76
CA ASN A 134 -5.22 -2.34 0.32
C ASN A 134 -6.65 -1.84 0.56
N GLU A 135 -7.37 -1.45 -0.50
CA GLU A 135 -8.75 -0.98 -0.42
C GLU A 135 -9.68 -2.03 0.21
N LYS A 136 -9.47 -3.31 -0.16
CA LYS A 136 -10.23 -4.45 0.38
C LYS A 136 -9.68 -4.99 1.72
N ARG A 137 -8.61 -4.41 2.27
CA ARG A 137 -7.92 -4.86 3.49
C ARG A 137 -7.45 -6.34 3.43
N LEU A 138 -7.13 -6.83 2.24
CA LEU A 138 -6.71 -8.21 1.99
C LEU A 138 -5.18 -8.38 1.94
N LEU A 139 -4.40 -7.29 2.05
CA LEU A 139 -2.93 -7.35 2.01
C LEU A 139 -2.34 -8.20 3.15
N GLY A 140 -3.00 -8.25 4.30
CA GLY A 140 -2.60 -9.07 5.46
C GLY A 140 -2.95 -10.56 5.34
N SER A 141 -3.78 -10.97 4.37
CA SER A 141 -4.10 -12.38 4.14
C SER A 141 -2.92 -13.15 3.56
N GLU A 142 -2.93 -14.49 3.66
CA GLU A 142 -1.86 -15.31 3.06
C GLU A 142 -1.78 -15.13 1.54
N GLY A 143 -2.93 -15.03 0.86
CA GLY A 143 -3.01 -14.74 -0.57
C GLY A 143 -2.50 -13.34 -0.91
N GLY A 144 -2.80 -12.33 -0.09
CA GLY A 144 -2.29 -10.98 -0.24
C GLY A 144 -0.77 -10.90 -0.08
N GLN A 145 -0.21 -11.54 0.94
CA GLN A 145 1.24 -11.60 1.17
C GLN A 145 1.98 -12.40 0.09
N ALA A 146 1.38 -13.48 -0.41
CA ALA A 146 1.93 -14.24 -1.53
C ALA A 146 1.93 -13.39 -2.81
N SER A 147 0.84 -12.67 -3.10
CA SER A 147 0.75 -11.74 -4.23
C SER A 147 1.80 -10.65 -4.13
N PHE A 148 1.94 -10.02 -2.96
CA PHE A 148 2.98 -9.01 -2.72
C PHE A 148 4.39 -9.55 -2.98
N SER A 149 4.68 -10.76 -2.50
CA SER A 149 6.00 -11.38 -2.71
C SER A 149 6.30 -11.64 -4.19
N VAL A 150 5.30 -12.06 -4.99
CA VAL A 150 5.44 -12.27 -6.43
C VAL A 150 5.64 -10.95 -7.16
N LEU A 151 4.83 -9.93 -6.85
CA LEU A 151 4.94 -8.60 -7.46
C LEU A 151 6.31 -7.98 -7.20
N LEU A 152 6.77 -8.03 -5.95
CA LEU A 152 8.11 -7.56 -5.58
C LEU A 152 9.22 -8.29 -6.35
N PHE A 153 9.09 -9.61 -6.54
CA PHE A 153 10.03 -10.35 -7.36
C PHE A 153 9.96 -9.94 -8.83
N GLN A 154 8.76 -9.72 -9.37
CA GLN A 154 8.57 -9.28 -10.76
C GLN A 154 9.22 -7.92 -11.01
N ASP A 155 9.05 -6.96 -10.09
CA ASP A 155 9.67 -5.63 -10.19
C ASP A 155 11.21 -5.73 -10.22
N ILE A 156 11.79 -6.64 -9.44
CA ILE A 156 13.24 -6.93 -9.48
C ILE A 156 13.62 -7.64 -10.79
N ALA A 157 12.79 -8.56 -11.26
CA ALA A 157 13.07 -9.37 -12.47
C ALA A 157 13.06 -8.55 -13.76
N VAL A 158 12.40 -7.38 -13.79
CA VAL A 158 12.47 -6.44 -14.93
C VAL A 158 13.92 -6.12 -15.30
N ILE A 159 14.82 -6.04 -14.32
CA ILE A 159 16.22 -5.64 -14.53
C ILE A 159 17.01 -6.68 -15.35
N PRO A 160 17.09 -7.96 -14.92
CA PRO A 160 17.71 -8.96 -15.76
C PRO A 160 16.99 -9.12 -17.11
N MET A 161 15.68 -8.86 -17.21
CA MET A 161 14.96 -8.87 -18.47
C MET A 161 15.46 -7.75 -19.41
N LEU A 162 15.63 -6.51 -18.91
CA LEU A 162 16.22 -5.42 -19.68
C LEU A 162 17.66 -5.70 -20.14
N ALA A 163 18.43 -6.46 -19.36
CA ALA A 163 19.76 -6.87 -19.73
C ALA A 163 19.77 -8.04 -20.75
N LEU A 164 18.77 -8.93 -20.69
CA LEU A 164 18.68 -10.11 -21.56
C LEU A 164 18.05 -9.79 -22.93
N ILE A 165 17.08 -8.88 -23.01
CA ILE A 165 16.36 -8.56 -24.25
C ILE A 165 17.30 -8.18 -25.38
N PRO A 166 18.32 -7.30 -25.25
CA PRO A 166 19.25 -6.99 -26.33
C PRO A 166 20.04 -8.20 -26.80
N LEU A 167 20.32 -9.20 -25.94
CA LEU A 167 21.01 -10.43 -26.31
C LEU A 167 20.17 -11.37 -27.18
N LEU A 168 18.83 -11.15 -27.17
CA LEU A 168 17.90 -11.88 -28.05
C LEU A 168 17.78 -11.25 -29.44
N ALA A 169 18.38 -10.07 -29.66
CA ALA A 169 18.38 -9.43 -30.97
C ALA A 169 18.97 -10.39 -32.03
N VAL A 170 18.27 -10.51 -33.14
CA VAL A 170 18.65 -11.43 -34.20
C VAL A 170 19.92 -10.89 -34.88
N SER A 171 21.07 -11.48 -34.56
CA SER A 171 22.33 -11.28 -35.31
C SER A 171 22.26 -11.97 -36.70
N GLY A 172 21.36 -11.52 -37.54
CA GLY A 172 21.07 -12.13 -38.82
C GLY A 172 20.77 -11.13 -39.92
N GLY A 173 21.74 -10.27 -40.20
CA GLY A 173 21.67 -9.39 -41.34
C GLY A 173 23.07 -8.83 -41.61
N GLY A 174 23.81 -9.47 -42.52
CA GLY A 174 25.12 -9.01 -42.92
C GLY A 174 25.14 -7.54 -43.31
N HIS A 175 26.26 -6.91 -43.11
CA HIS A 175 26.61 -5.63 -43.67
C HIS A 175 26.41 -5.64 -45.19
N ASP A 176 25.20 -5.33 -45.68
CA ASP A 176 24.91 -4.92 -47.06
C ASP A 176 23.44 -4.50 -47.11
N ALA A 177 23.11 -3.35 -46.51
CA ALA A 177 21.89 -2.63 -46.84
C ALA A 177 22.29 -1.26 -47.38
N PRO A 178 21.81 -0.86 -48.60
CA PRO A 178 22.10 0.45 -49.15
C PRO A 178 21.47 1.52 -48.25
N ALA A 179 22.23 2.59 -48.01
CA ALA A 179 21.80 3.76 -47.27
C ALA A 179 20.42 4.27 -47.75
N ALA A 180 19.38 3.95 -47.01
CA ALA A 180 18.08 4.61 -47.18
C ALA A 180 18.18 6.02 -46.63
N THR A 181 18.36 6.95 -47.56
CA THR A 181 18.24 8.38 -47.35
C THR A 181 16.84 8.71 -46.81
N GLY A 182 16.76 9.23 -45.59
CA GLY A 182 15.61 9.99 -45.15
C GLY A 182 15.00 9.57 -43.82
N HIS A 183 15.71 9.69 -42.72
CA HIS A 183 15.09 9.95 -41.40
C HIS A 183 15.99 10.87 -40.57
N GLY A 184 15.36 11.79 -39.89
CA GLY A 184 15.76 13.09 -39.44
C GLY A 184 16.97 13.20 -38.51
N GLU A 185 17.36 14.45 -38.33
CA GLU A 185 18.50 14.97 -37.56
C GLU A 185 18.65 14.43 -36.12
N ALA A 186 17.64 13.72 -35.57
CA ALA A 186 17.69 13.13 -34.24
C ALA A 186 18.57 11.86 -34.17
N ASP A 187 18.56 11.00 -35.21
CA ASP A 187 19.38 9.77 -35.24
C ASP A 187 20.85 10.09 -35.46
N ALA A 188 21.15 11.17 -36.19
CA ALA A 188 22.53 11.63 -36.40
C ALA A 188 23.15 12.20 -35.09
N ALA A 189 22.34 12.79 -34.20
CA ALA A 189 22.81 13.30 -32.91
C ALA A 189 23.09 12.15 -31.91
N HIS A 190 22.36 11.04 -31.98
CA HIS A 190 22.60 9.86 -31.14
C HIS A 190 23.86 9.08 -31.56
N ALA A 191 24.08 8.94 -32.84
CA ALA A 191 25.30 8.30 -33.39
C ALA A 191 26.58 9.13 -33.08
N ALA A 192 26.47 10.44 -32.93
CA ALA A 192 27.59 11.32 -32.65
C ALA A 192 28.09 11.31 -31.20
N MET A 193 27.33 10.72 -30.26
CA MET A 193 27.65 10.72 -28.82
C MET A 193 27.96 9.34 -28.21
N SER A 194 28.03 8.29 -29.01
CA SER A 194 28.37 6.94 -28.51
C SER A 194 29.86 6.84 -28.18
N LEU A 195 30.18 6.47 -26.93
CA LEU A 195 31.57 6.21 -26.51
C LEU A 195 32.08 4.82 -26.95
N VAL A 196 31.22 4.02 -27.55
CA VAL A 196 31.44 2.60 -27.81
C VAL A 196 31.62 2.30 -29.30
N ASP A 197 31.20 3.24 -30.17
CA ASP A 197 31.32 3.09 -31.62
C ASP A 197 32.77 3.01 -32.08
N GLY A 198 33.11 1.96 -32.84
CA GLY A 198 34.45 1.73 -33.34
C GLY A 198 35.41 0.97 -32.39
N LEU A 199 34.96 0.62 -31.18
CA LEU A 199 35.77 -0.17 -30.26
C LEU A 199 35.66 -1.70 -30.57
N PRO A 200 36.75 -2.48 -30.41
CA PRO A 200 36.67 -3.92 -30.46
C PRO A 200 35.80 -4.45 -29.30
N GLY A 201 35.16 -5.62 -29.47
CA GLY A 201 34.17 -6.15 -28.50
C GLY A 201 34.67 -6.22 -27.05
N TRP A 202 35.97 -6.46 -26.81
CA TRP A 202 36.54 -6.39 -25.46
C TRP A 202 36.64 -4.94 -24.94
N GLY A 203 36.82 -3.96 -25.84
CA GLY A 203 36.80 -2.53 -25.48
C GLY A 203 35.42 -2.08 -25.06
N VAL A 204 34.37 -2.50 -25.78
CA VAL A 204 32.97 -2.29 -25.41
C VAL A 204 32.69 -2.84 -24.03
N ALA A 205 33.08 -4.08 -23.75
CA ALA A 205 32.88 -4.70 -22.43
C ALA A 205 33.60 -3.94 -21.31
N LEU A 206 34.81 -3.42 -21.55
CA LEU A 206 35.56 -2.64 -20.57
C LEU A 206 34.89 -1.29 -20.27
N VAL A 207 34.42 -0.58 -21.30
CA VAL A 207 33.74 0.72 -21.14
C VAL A 207 32.41 0.51 -20.40
N THR A 208 31.66 -0.53 -20.75
CA THR A 208 30.40 -0.89 -20.09
C THR A 208 30.60 -1.22 -18.60
N LEU A 209 31.58 -2.09 -18.30
CA LEU A 209 31.93 -2.41 -16.91
C LEU A 209 32.41 -1.17 -16.14
N GLY A 210 33.19 -0.30 -16.80
CA GLY A 210 33.64 0.96 -16.26
C GLY A 210 32.49 1.90 -15.89
N ALA A 211 31.49 2.01 -16.75
CA ALA A 211 30.30 2.83 -16.50
C ALA A 211 29.46 2.29 -15.32
N VAL A 212 29.24 0.98 -15.29
CA VAL A 212 28.54 0.32 -14.17
C VAL A 212 29.32 0.52 -12.87
N ALA A 213 30.64 0.34 -12.89
CA ALA A 213 31.50 0.59 -11.74
C ALA A 213 31.47 2.06 -11.30
N ALA A 214 31.43 3.01 -12.24
CA ALA A 214 31.31 4.44 -11.96
C ALA A 214 29.98 4.78 -11.26
N VAL A 215 28.87 4.17 -11.67
CA VAL A 215 27.56 4.35 -11.00
C VAL A 215 27.63 3.80 -9.57
N ILE A 216 28.17 2.60 -9.38
CA ILE A 216 28.27 1.97 -8.07
C ILE A 216 29.22 2.79 -7.14
N LEU A 217 30.41 3.10 -7.60
CA LEU A 217 31.39 3.84 -6.81
C LEU A 217 30.94 5.29 -6.56
N GLY A 218 30.39 5.95 -7.58
CA GLY A 218 29.79 7.28 -7.45
C GLY A 218 28.64 7.28 -6.43
N GLY A 219 27.75 6.31 -6.50
CA GLY A 219 26.66 6.15 -5.54
C GLY A 219 27.16 5.92 -4.11
N ILE A 220 28.21 5.13 -3.90
CA ILE A 220 28.75 4.83 -2.56
C ILE A 220 29.58 6.00 -2.00
N PHE A 221 30.46 6.57 -2.80
CA PHE A 221 31.48 7.52 -2.32
C PHE A 221 31.15 8.98 -2.57
N LEU A 222 30.51 9.31 -3.71
CA LEU A 222 30.26 10.71 -4.11
C LEU A 222 28.89 11.22 -3.63
N SER A 223 27.89 10.35 -3.47
CA SER A 223 26.55 10.77 -3.07
C SER A 223 26.52 11.43 -1.70
N ARG A 224 27.17 10.82 -0.69
CA ARG A 224 27.20 11.35 0.69
C ARG A 224 27.79 12.77 0.79
N PRO A 225 29.01 13.06 0.29
CA PRO A 225 29.55 14.41 0.36
C PRO A 225 28.74 15.41 -0.47
N LEU A 226 28.20 15.00 -1.63
CA LEU A 226 27.38 15.86 -2.48
C LEU A 226 26.09 16.27 -1.76
N PHE A 227 25.31 15.31 -1.27
CA PHE A 227 24.06 15.62 -0.57
C PHE A 227 24.29 16.34 0.75
N ARG A 228 25.36 16.07 1.47
CA ARG A 228 25.74 16.81 2.67
C ARG A 228 26.05 18.27 2.36
N PHE A 229 26.81 18.54 1.31
CA PHE A 229 27.12 19.90 0.86
C PHE A 229 25.84 20.67 0.49
N ILE A 230 24.90 20.00 -0.19
CA ILE A 230 23.63 20.59 -0.58
C ILE A 230 22.71 20.81 0.63
N ALA A 231 22.64 19.85 1.55
CA ALA A 231 21.86 19.97 2.78
C ALA A 231 22.32 21.15 3.66
N ASP A 232 23.62 21.45 3.68
CA ASP A 232 24.18 22.61 4.39
C ASP A 232 23.70 23.95 3.80
N SER A 233 23.30 23.99 2.53
CA SER A 233 22.74 25.18 1.88
C SER A 233 21.34 25.56 2.37
N ARG A 234 20.61 24.65 3.02
CA ARG A 234 19.22 24.79 3.51
C ARG A 234 18.20 25.20 2.43
N LEU A 235 18.51 24.97 1.17
CA LEU A 235 17.63 25.23 0.02
C LEU A 235 17.04 23.90 -0.44
N ARG A 236 15.74 23.70 -0.23
CA ARG A 236 15.03 22.45 -0.59
C ARG A 236 15.07 22.22 -2.09
N GLU A 237 14.95 23.29 -2.89
CA GLU A 237 14.95 23.22 -4.35
C GLU A 237 16.29 22.68 -4.89
N MET A 238 17.39 22.94 -4.20
CA MET A 238 18.71 22.44 -4.60
C MET A 238 18.85 20.95 -4.34
N PHE A 239 18.18 20.42 -3.32
CA PHE A 239 18.17 18.99 -3.05
C PHE A 239 17.42 18.24 -4.15
N THR A 240 16.22 18.70 -4.50
CA THR A 240 15.43 18.17 -5.63
C THR A 240 16.19 18.26 -6.96
N ALA A 241 16.83 19.41 -7.25
CA ALA A 241 17.62 19.59 -8.45
C ALA A 241 18.82 18.63 -8.53
N ALA A 242 19.48 18.34 -7.39
CA ALA A 242 20.58 17.39 -7.33
C ALA A 242 20.10 15.95 -7.51
N ALA A 243 18.95 15.61 -6.95
CA ALA A 243 18.32 14.30 -7.15
C ALA A 243 18.00 14.05 -8.63
N LEU A 244 17.39 15.04 -9.29
CA LEU A 244 17.10 15.00 -10.73
C LEU A 244 18.39 14.94 -11.57
N LEU A 245 19.39 15.76 -11.23
CA LEU A 245 20.70 15.74 -11.90
C LEU A 245 21.36 14.39 -11.82
N LEU A 246 21.28 13.73 -10.67
CA LEU A 246 21.84 12.39 -10.47
C LEU A 246 21.12 11.38 -11.35
N VAL A 247 19.79 11.36 -11.36
CA VAL A 247 19.01 10.42 -12.19
C VAL A 247 19.26 10.65 -13.68
N ILE A 248 19.18 11.91 -14.13
CA ILE A 248 19.41 12.28 -15.53
C ILE A 248 20.86 11.99 -15.95
N GLY A 249 21.83 12.32 -15.09
CA GLY A 249 23.24 12.11 -15.37
C GLY A 249 23.59 10.63 -15.52
N ILE A 250 23.00 9.77 -14.68
CA ILE A 250 23.18 8.32 -14.78
C ILE A 250 22.47 7.76 -16.01
N ALA A 251 21.25 8.20 -16.29
CA ALA A 251 20.53 7.82 -17.51
C ALA A 251 21.35 8.15 -18.78
N LEU A 252 21.88 9.37 -18.83
CA LEU A 252 22.74 9.82 -19.93
C LEU A 252 24.05 9.01 -20.02
N LEU A 253 24.73 8.77 -18.91
CA LEU A 253 25.93 7.94 -18.87
C LEU A 253 25.69 6.54 -19.45
N MET A 254 24.56 5.92 -19.08
CA MET A 254 24.19 4.61 -19.60
C MET A 254 23.89 4.64 -21.09
N THR A 255 23.19 5.65 -21.56
CA THR A 255 22.94 5.85 -23.01
C THR A 255 24.24 6.00 -23.79
N LEU A 256 25.22 6.74 -23.28
CA LEU A 256 26.54 6.93 -23.90
C LEU A 256 27.35 5.63 -24.06
N VAL A 257 27.11 4.65 -23.22
CA VAL A 257 27.77 3.32 -23.28
C VAL A 257 26.92 2.26 -23.97
N GLY A 258 25.78 2.63 -24.58
CA GLY A 258 24.89 1.69 -25.26
C GLY A 258 24.05 0.81 -24.33
N LEU A 259 23.96 1.17 -23.04
CA LEU A 259 23.10 0.49 -22.09
C LEU A 259 21.76 1.23 -21.91
N SER A 260 20.75 0.49 -21.45
CA SER A 260 19.46 1.08 -21.11
C SER A 260 19.58 2.11 -19.97
N PRO A 261 19.06 3.34 -20.13
CA PRO A 261 18.96 4.34 -19.07
C PRO A 261 18.25 3.80 -17.82
N ALA A 262 17.22 2.99 -18.03
CA ALA A 262 16.42 2.36 -16.99
C ALA A 262 17.24 1.40 -16.09
N LEU A 263 18.15 0.62 -16.68
CA LEU A 263 19.04 -0.27 -15.92
C LEU A 263 19.96 0.51 -15.00
N GLY A 264 20.57 1.59 -15.52
CA GLY A 264 21.52 2.39 -14.76
C GLY A 264 20.87 3.14 -13.60
N THR A 265 19.74 3.75 -13.82
CA THR A 265 19.01 4.50 -12.78
C THR A 265 18.45 3.58 -11.69
N PHE A 266 17.99 2.39 -12.06
CA PHE A 266 17.65 1.36 -11.09
C PHE A 266 18.85 0.98 -10.21
N LEU A 267 20.00 0.67 -10.84
CA LEU A 267 21.23 0.32 -10.11
C LEU A 267 21.64 1.44 -9.14
N ALA A 268 21.52 2.70 -9.57
CA ALA A 268 21.76 3.86 -8.71
C ALA A 268 20.79 3.89 -7.53
N GLY A 269 19.50 3.61 -7.76
CA GLY A 269 18.50 3.50 -6.70
C GLY A 269 18.89 2.46 -5.66
N VAL A 270 19.25 1.24 -6.08
CA VAL A 270 19.69 0.16 -5.18
C VAL A 270 20.93 0.55 -4.37
N VAL A 271 21.91 1.20 -5.00
CA VAL A 271 23.11 1.67 -4.30
C VAL A 271 22.78 2.73 -3.26
N LEU A 272 21.85 3.62 -3.56
CA LEU A 272 21.40 4.69 -2.66
C LEU A 272 20.35 4.22 -1.63
N ALA A 273 19.80 3.02 -1.74
CA ALA A 273 18.83 2.45 -0.82
C ALA A 273 19.32 2.41 0.65
N ASN A 274 20.63 2.31 0.85
CA ASN A 274 21.27 2.38 2.17
C ASN A 274 21.77 3.79 2.56
N SER A 275 21.43 4.82 1.78
CA SER A 275 21.85 6.21 2.07
C SER A 275 21.00 6.82 3.17
N GLU A 276 21.61 7.71 3.96
CA GLU A 276 20.91 8.53 4.97
C GLU A 276 19.84 9.45 4.34
N TYR A 277 20.00 9.78 3.05
CA TYR A 277 19.13 10.67 2.28
C TYR A 277 18.05 9.94 1.47
N ARG A 278 17.89 8.62 1.67
CA ARG A 278 16.93 7.79 0.92
C ARG A 278 15.52 8.38 0.91
N HIS A 279 14.97 8.69 2.09
CA HIS A 279 13.60 9.18 2.22
C HIS A 279 13.40 10.58 1.61
N GLU A 280 14.43 11.42 1.66
CA GLU A 280 14.39 12.75 1.04
C GLU A 280 14.41 12.63 -0.49
N LEU A 281 15.29 11.76 -1.03
CA LEU A 281 15.34 11.46 -2.46
C LEU A 281 14.01 10.89 -2.97
N GLU A 282 13.43 9.95 -2.24
CA GLU A 282 12.13 9.36 -2.54
C GLU A 282 11.04 10.43 -2.58
N ALA A 283 10.92 11.23 -1.51
CA ALA A 283 9.92 12.29 -1.40
C ALA A 283 10.03 13.38 -2.48
N ASP A 284 11.26 13.70 -2.90
CA ASP A 284 11.52 14.74 -3.89
C ASP A 284 11.29 14.25 -5.33
N ILE A 285 11.56 12.98 -5.62
CA ILE A 285 11.39 12.41 -6.97
C ILE A 285 9.97 11.90 -7.22
N GLU A 286 9.26 11.44 -6.18
CA GLU A 286 7.94 10.84 -6.30
C GLU A 286 6.90 11.72 -7.07
N PRO A 287 6.80 13.04 -6.87
CA PRO A 287 5.89 13.88 -7.63
C PRO A 287 6.20 13.89 -9.13
N PHE A 288 7.49 13.90 -9.51
CA PHE A 288 7.92 13.85 -10.91
C PHE A 288 7.62 12.48 -11.53
N LYS A 289 7.92 11.39 -10.79
CA LYS A 289 7.53 10.03 -11.19
C LYS A 289 6.03 9.96 -11.48
N GLY A 290 5.21 10.43 -10.56
CA GLY A 290 3.75 10.37 -10.69
C GLY A 290 3.22 11.11 -11.93
N LEU A 291 3.71 12.33 -12.18
CA LEU A 291 3.30 13.14 -13.33
C LEU A 291 3.78 12.55 -14.67
N LEU A 292 5.05 12.17 -14.75
CA LEU A 292 5.64 11.64 -15.97
C LEU A 292 5.13 10.23 -16.30
N LEU A 293 4.94 9.39 -15.29
CA LEU A 293 4.32 8.07 -15.46
C LEU A 293 2.85 8.22 -15.90
N GLY A 294 2.13 9.20 -15.34
CA GLY A 294 0.78 9.54 -15.79
C GLY A 294 0.76 9.96 -17.26
N LEU A 295 1.71 10.82 -17.67
CA LEU A 295 1.86 11.22 -19.06
C LEU A 295 2.17 10.01 -19.96
N PHE A 296 3.04 9.10 -19.52
CA PHE A 296 3.35 7.87 -20.24
C PHE A 296 2.10 7.02 -20.49
N PHE A 297 1.28 6.77 -19.48
CA PHE A 297 0.06 5.99 -19.67
C PHE A 297 -0.99 6.70 -20.53
N ILE A 298 -1.08 8.03 -20.46
CA ILE A 298 -1.95 8.80 -21.34
C ILE A 298 -1.46 8.69 -22.79
N THR A 299 -0.14 8.79 -23.04
CA THR A 299 0.40 8.65 -24.40
C THR A 299 0.23 7.23 -24.94
N VAL A 300 0.40 6.20 -24.10
CA VAL A 300 0.09 4.81 -24.46
C VAL A 300 -1.39 4.66 -24.82
N GLY A 301 -2.29 5.21 -23.99
CA GLY A 301 -3.74 5.20 -24.27
C GLY A 301 -4.11 5.95 -25.55
N ALA A 302 -3.50 7.09 -25.80
CA ALA A 302 -3.73 7.90 -27.00
C ALA A 302 -3.15 7.24 -28.28
N GLY A 303 -2.11 6.41 -28.12
CA GLY A 303 -1.51 5.64 -29.20
C GLY A 303 -2.23 4.32 -29.52
N ILE A 304 -3.32 4.00 -28.85
CA ILE A 304 -4.12 2.81 -29.14
C ILE A 304 -4.76 2.94 -30.53
N ASP A 305 -4.40 2.00 -31.41
CA ASP A 305 -4.94 1.93 -32.77
C ASP A 305 -6.27 1.14 -32.75
N PHE A 306 -7.39 1.87 -32.89
CA PHE A 306 -8.71 1.28 -32.97
C PHE A 306 -8.97 0.55 -34.28
N ASP A 307 -8.30 0.95 -35.37
CA ASP A 307 -8.45 0.24 -36.65
C ASP A 307 -7.86 -1.18 -36.52
N THR A 308 -6.68 -1.30 -35.91
CA THR A 308 -6.10 -2.60 -35.55
C THR A 308 -6.97 -3.35 -34.52
N LEU A 309 -7.50 -2.67 -33.51
CA LEU A 309 -8.35 -3.29 -32.50
C LEU A 309 -9.62 -3.89 -33.11
N PHE A 310 -10.33 -3.16 -33.97
CA PHE A 310 -11.53 -3.65 -34.62
C PHE A 310 -11.25 -4.59 -35.79
N GLY A 311 -10.16 -4.38 -36.51
CA GLY A 311 -9.74 -5.26 -37.62
C GLY A 311 -9.31 -6.66 -37.17
N GLU A 312 -8.63 -6.75 -36.03
CA GLU A 312 -8.14 -8.00 -35.44
C GLU A 312 -8.81 -8.34 -34.09
N PHE A 313 -10.04 -7.89 -33.87
CA PHE A 313 -10.77 -7.97 -32.60
C PHE A 313 -10.76 -9.37 -31.98
N SER A 314 -11.07 -10.40 -32.79
CA SER A 314 -11.11 -11.78 -32.31
C SER A 314 -9.73 -12.28 -31.87
N THR A 315 -8.68 -11.89 -32.58
CA THR A 315 -7.29 -12.25 -32.26
C THR A 315 -6.85 -11.60 -30.95
N ILE A 316 -7.11 -10.30 -30.79
CA ILE A 316 -6.71 -9.53 -29.60
C ILE A 316 -7.44 -10.03 -28.36
N ILE A 317 -8.76 -10.20 -28.44
CA ILE A 317 -9.55 -10.75 -27.33
C ILE A 317 -9.12 -12.18 -27.02
N GLY A 318 -8.95 -13.02 -28.05
CA GLY A 318 -8.49 -14.40 -27.87
C GLY A 318 -7.12 -14.47 -27.18
N LEU A 319 -6.15 -13.65 -27.60
CA LEU A 319 -4.82 -13.57 -26.98
C LEU A 319 -4.90 -13.03 -25.54
N THR A 320 -5.74 -12.03 -25.28
CA THR A 320 -5.93 -11.49 -23.93
C THR A 320 -6.39 -12.57 -22.97
N PHE A 321 -7.45 -13.31 -23.34
CA PHE A 321 -7.91 -14.41 -22.50
C PHE A 321 -6.94 -15.57 -22.43
N ALA A 322 -6.22 -15.86 -23.51
CA ALA A 322 -5.20 -16.92 -23.53
C ALA A 322 -4.04 -16.59 -22.58
N VAL A 323 -3.53 -15.36 -22.60
CA VAL A 323 -2.46 -14.90 -21.68
C VAL A 323 -2.96 -14.94 -20.23
N MET A 324 -4.16 -14.40 -19.98
CA MET A 324 -4.75 -14.41 -18.62
C MET A 324 -4.98 -15.85 -18.13
N ALA A 325 -5.48 -16.74 -18.97
CA ALA A 325 -5.68 -18.14 -18.63
C ALA A 325 -4.34 -18.86 -18.38
N ALA A 326 -3.33 -18.65 -19.21
CA ALA A 326 -2.00 -19.22 -19.04
C ALA A 326 -1.39 -18.80 -17.70
N LYS A 327 -1.47 -17.51 -17.36
CA LYS A 327 -1.02 -17.00 -16.06
C LYS A 327 -1.84 -17.59 -14.91
N ALA A 328 -3.16 -17.63 -15.05
CA ALA A 328 -4.04 -18.18 -14.03
C ALA A 328 -3.74 -19.67 -13.75
N VAL A 329 -3.46 -20.47 -14.79
CA VAL A 329 -3.07 -21.88 -14.62
C VAL A 329 -1.77 -22.02 -13.84
N VAL A 330 -0.73 -21.24 -14.18
CA VAL A 330 0.56 -21.26 -13.46
C VAL A 330 0.37 -20.82 -12.02
N LEU A 331 -0.33 -19.69 -11.79
CA LEU A 331 -0.57 -19.15 -10.45
C LEU A 331 -1.39 -20.12 -9.60
N PHE A 332 -2.41 -20.76 -10.17
CA PHE A 332 -3.22 -21.76 -9.47
C PHE A 332 -2.39 -23.00 -9.10
N ALA A 333 -1.55 -23.47 -10.02
CA ALA A 333 -0.64 -24.59 -9.75
C ALA A 333 0.35 -24.26 -8.61
N LEU A 334 0.91 -23.04 -8.63
CA LEU A 334 1.81 -22.56 -7.57
C LEU A 334 1.07 -22.37 -6.25
N ALA A 335 -0.15 -21.81 -6.25
CA ALA A 335 -0.96 -21.68 -5.05
C ALA A 335 -1.21 -23.04 -4.36
N LYS A 336 -1.47 -24.09 -5.15
CA LYS A 336 -1.59 -25.46 -4.63
C LYS A 336 -0.25 -26.03 -4.16
N LEU A 337 0.83 -25.80 -4.90
CA LEU A 337 2.17 -26.28 -4.55
C LEU A 337 2.64 -25.69 -3.21
N PHE A 338 2.38 -24.41 -2.99
CA PHE A 338 2.73 -23.69 -1.76
C PHE A 338 1.64 -23.78 -0.69
N ARG A 339 0.59 -24.58 -0.93
CA ARG A 339 -0.50 -24.89 0.02
C ARG A 339 -1.22 -23.64 0.55
N LEU A 340 -1.46 -22.66 -0.30
CA LEU A 340 -2.27 -21.52 0.09
C LEU A 340 -3.70 -21.99 0.42
N PRO A 341 -4.30 -21.54 1.54
CA PRO A 341 -5.67 -21.93 1.90
C PRO A 341 -6.70 -21.38 0.93
N SER A 342 -7.88 -22.00 0.87
CA SER A 342 -9.04 -21.41 0.20
C SER A 342 -9.70 -20.38 1.15
N PRO A 343 -10.09 -19.19 0.68
CA PRO A 343 -10.12 -18.71 -0.71
C PRO A 343 -8.85 -17.97 -1.20
N ASP A 344 -7.80 -17.91 -0.40
CA ASP A 344 -6.60 -17.12 -0.68
C ASP A 344 -5.86 -17.57 -1.96
N HIS A 345 -5.92 -18.86 -2.31
CA HIS A 345 -5.36 -19.33 -3.58
C HIS A 345 -6.10 -18.73 -4.80
N TRP A 346 -7.40 -18.46 -4.70
CA TRP A 346 -8.14 -17.80 -5.77
C TRP A 346 -7.85 -16.31 -5.82
N LEU A 347 -7.68 -15.65 -4.66
CA LEU A 347 -7.23 -14.26 -4.59
C LEU A 347 -5.89 -14.08 -5.30
N PHE A 348 -4.92 -14.94 -4.97
CA PHE A 348 -3.60 -14.98 -5.60
C PHE A 348 -3.68 -15.24 -7.10
N THR A 349 -4.48 -16.21 -7.52
CA THR A 349 -4.61 -16.61 -8.93
C THR A 349 -5.26 -15.53 -9.77
N LEU A 350 -6.42 -15.01 -9.36
CA LEU A 350 -7.18 -14.03 -10.13
C LEU A 350 -6.57 -12.64 -10.04
N GLY A 351 -6.00 -12.30 -8.89
CA GLY A 351 -5.37 -11.01 -8.66
C GLY A 351 -4.14 -10.76 -9.53
N LEU A 352 -3.37 -11.80 -9.89
CA LEU A 352 -2.13 -11.70 -10.66
C LEU A 352 -2.25 -12.16 -12.13
N ALA A 353 -3.44 -12.53 -12.60
CA ALA A 353 -3.62 -13.11 -13.93
C ALA A 353 -3.43 -12.13 -15.09
N GLN A 354 -3.50 -10.83 -14.87
CA GLN A 354 -3.31 -9.78 -15.88
C GLN A 354 -1.83 -9.57 -16.20
N ALA A 355 -1.54 -8.93 -17.35
CA ALA A 355 -0.24 -8.36 -17.64
C ALA A 355 -0.04 -7.02 -16.89
N GLY A 356 1.22 -6.60 -16.70
CA GLY A 356 1.57 -5.40 -15.95
C GLY A 356 2.00 -4.23 -16.80
N GLU A 357 2.10 -3.05 -16.16
CA GLU A 357 2.54 -1.80 -16.76
C GLU A 357 3.96 -1.86 -17.34
N PHE A 358 4.84 -2.64 -16.75
CA PHE A 358 6.16 -2.89 -17.31
C PHE A 358 6.14 -3.58 -18.69
N GLY A 359 4.99 -4.21 -19.04
CA GLY A 359 4.78 -4.78 -20.37
C GLY A 359 4.98 -3.74 -21.48
N PHE A 360 4.42 -2.54 -21.34
CA PHE A 360 4.56 -1.47 -22.34
C PHE A 360 6.02 -1.03 -22.51
N VAL A 361 6.73 -0.89 -21.39
CA VAL A 361 8.14 -0.48 -21.37
C VAL A 361 9.03 -1.51 -22.06
N LEU A 362 8.86 -2.78 -21.68
CA LEU A 362 9.65 -3.87 -22.24
C LEU A 362 9.32 -4.13 -23.71
N LEU A 363 8.07 -3.91 -24.14
CA LEU A 363 7.66 -3.97 -25.54
C LEU A 363 8.32 -2.85 -26.35
N SER A 364 8.28 -1.60 -25.87
CA SER A 364 8.96 -0.47 -26.51
C SER A 364 10.48 -0.72 -26.60
N PHE A 365 11.09 -1.20 -25.51
CA PHE A 365 12.50 -1.52 -25.45
C PHE A 365 12.89 -2.68 -26.39
N SER A 366 12.03 -3.70 -26.51
CA SER A 366 12.25 -4.83 -27.44
C SER A 366 12.15 -4.40 -28.90
N LEU A 367 11.27 -3.44 -29.21
CA LEU A 367 11.18 -2.83 -30.53
C LEU A 367 12.45 -2.06 -30.89
N GLN A 368 12.91 -1.20 -29.97
CA GLN A 368 14.14 -0.39 -30.16
C GLN A 368 15.38 -1.29 -30.39
N ASN A 369 15.41 -2.47 -29.77
CA ASN A 369 16.49 -3.46 -29.94
C ASN A 369 16.23 -4.45 -31.09
N HIS A 370 15.23 -4.24 -31.93
CA HIS A 370 14.89 -5.11 -33.07
C HIS A 370 14.65 -6.59 -32.69
N VAL A 371 14.17 -6.85 -31.48
CA VAL A 371 13.83 -8.20 -31.00
C VAL A 371 12.41 -8.58 -31.40
N ILE A 372 11.51 -7.62 -31.41
CA ILE A 372 10.09 -7.80 -31.71
C ILE A 372 9.67 -6.75 -32.77
N ASP A 373 8.85 -7.18 -33.73
CA ASP A 373 8.32 -6.31 -34.78
C ASP A 373 7.24 -5.35 -34.29
N GLN A 374 7.11 -4.19 -34.94
CA GLN A 374 6.12 -3.15 -34.62
C GLN A 374 4.68 -3.71 -34.55
N ARG A 375 4.29 -4.60 -35.46
CA ARG A 375 2.96 -5.22 -35.47
C ARG A 375 2.68 -6.01 -34.18
N ILE A 376 3.65 -6.82 -33.75
CA ILE A 376 3.54 -7.63 -32.52
C ILE A 376 3.49 -6.70 -31.30
N VAL A 377 4.29 -5.65 -31.27
CA VAL A 377 4.27 -4.65 -30.19
C VAL A 377 2.90 -3.99 -30.08
N THR A 378 2.31 -3.57 -31.21
CA THR A 378 0.96 -2.98 -31.22
C THR A 378 -0.10 -3.97 -30.69
N LEU A 379 -0.09 -5.23 -31.18
CA LEU A 379 -1.00 -6.28 -30.72
C LEU A 379 -0.85 -6.57 -29.23
N LEU A 380 0.38 -6.76 -28.75
CA LEU A 380 0.64 -7.08 -27.35
C LEU A 380 0.35 -5.90 -26.42
N SER A 381 0.56 -4.66 -26.86
CA SER A 381 0.18 -3.47 -26.09
C SER A 381 -1.33 -3.42 -25.87
N LEU A 382 -2.13 -3.78 -26.89
CA LEU A 382 -3.60 -3.90 -26.75
C LEU A 382 -3.97 -5.04 -25.79
N VAL A 383 -3.29 -6.18 -25.87
CA VAL A 383 -3.49 -7.31 -24.94
C VAL A 383 -3.18 -6.91 -23.49
N VAL A 384 -2.08 -6.21 -23.26
CA VAL A 384 -1.71 -5.70 -21.93
C VAL A 384 -2.78 -4.74 -21.42
N ALA A 385 -3.16 -3.73 -22.22
CA ALA A 385 -4.16 -2.74 -21.83
C ALA A 385 -5.51 -3.39 -21.48
N LEU A 386 -6.00 -4.32 -22.32
CA LEU A 386 -7.26 -5.02 -22.10
C LEU A 386 -7.20 -5.93 -20.86
N SER A 387 -6.09 -6.64 -20.64
CA SER A 387 -5.93 -7.49 -19.46
C SER A 387 -5.94 -6.68 -18.17
N MET A 388 -5.33 -5.48 -18.18
CA MET A 388 -5.38 -4.54 -17.04
C MET A 388 -6.81 -4.01 -16.83
N LEU A 389 -7.53 -3.69 -17.90
CA LEU A 389 -8.94 -3.23 -17.83
C LEU A 389 -9.88 -4.30 -17.25
N LEU A 390 -9.60 -5.58 -17.51
CA LEU A 390 -10.39 -6.70 -17.01
C LEU A 390 -10.09 -7.04 -15.53
N THR A 391 -9.02 -6.54 -14.95
CA THR A 391 -8.59 -6.86 -13.57
C THR A 391 -9.66 -6.58 -12.52
N PRO A 392 -10.34 -5.41 -12.49
CA PRO A 392 -11.41 -5.16 -11.54
C PRO A 392 -12.55 -6.17 -11.64
N ALA A 393 -12.86 -6.63 -12.85
CA ALA A 393 -13.89 -7.67 -13.06
C ALA A 393 -13.48 -9.01 -12.42
N LEU A 394 -12.20 -9.36 -12.45
CA LEU A 394 -11.68 -10.56 -11.77
C LEU A 394 -11.79 -10.45 -10.24
N PHE A 395 -11.54 -9.28 -9.66
CA PHE A 395 -11.75 -9.05 -8.23
C PHE A 395 -13.24 -9.08 -7.85
N ILE A 396 -14.13 -8.56 -8.69
CA ILE A 396 -15.58 -8.68 -8.50
C ILE A 396 -16.01 -10.15 -8.58
N LEU A 397 -15.44 -10.91 -9.51
CA LEU A 397 -15.69 -12.35 -9.62
C LEU A 397 -15.22 -13.08 -8.36
N TYR A 398 -14.04 -12.74 -7.85
CA TYR A 398 -13.55 -13.26 -6.58
C TYR A 398 -14.53 -12.99 -5.44
N ASP A 399 -14.97 -11.73 -5.26
CA ASP A 399 -15.87 -11.34 -4.19
C ASP A 399 -17.24 -12.02 -4.29
N LYS A 400 -17.86 -12.00 -5.48
CA LYS A 400 -19.24 -12.50 -5.64
C LYS A 400 -19.35 -14.02 -5.64
N VAL A 401 -18.36 -14.72 -6.18
CA VAL A 401 -18.47 -16.18 -6.39
C VAL A 401 -17.65 -16.96 -5.36
N LEU A 402 -16.46 -16.49 -5.04
CA LEU A 402 -15.49 -17.24 -4.26
C LEU A 402 -15.49 -16.85 -2.78
N ALA A 403 -15.62 -15.57 -2.46
CA ALA A 403 -15.72 -15.12 -1.06
C ALA A 403 -17.05 -15.59 -0.42
N ARG A 404 -18.16 -15.55 -1.17
CA ARG A 404 -19.45 -16.10 -0.70
C ARG A 404 -19.42 -17.62 -0.44
N ARG A 405 -18.55 -18.37 -1.13
CA ARG A 405 -18.36 -19.78 -0.83
C ARG A 405 -17.61 -20.02 0.50
N ARG A 406 -16.89 -19.02 1.00
CA ARG A 406 -16.30 -19.06 2.35
C ARG A 406 -17.39 -19.03 3.42
N GLU A 407 -18.40 -18.18 3.24
CA GLU A 407 -19.56 -18.12 4.12
C GLU A 407 -20.44 -19.39 4.03
N ALA A 408 -20.49 -20.02 2.86
CA ALA A 408 -21.30 -21.23 2.63
C ALA A 408 -20.55 -22.56 2.81
N GLY A 409 -19.20 -22.56 2.82
CA GLY A 409 -18.37 -23.79 2.80
C GLY A 409 -17.77 -24.23 4.14
N GLU A 410 -17.74 -23.35 5.12
CA GLU A 410 -17.38 -23.66 6.52
C GLU A 410 -18.57 -23.42 7.45
N ILE A 411 -19.73 -24.02 7.14
CA ILE A 411 -20.69 -24.33 8.20
C ILE A 411 -20.08 -25.52 8.95
N ARG A 412 -19.03 -25.25 9.75
CA ARG A 412 -18.74 -26.13 10.87
C ARG A 412 -20.04 -26.20 11.66
N GLU A 413 -20.54 -27.40 11.92
CA GLU A 413 -21.67 -27.55 12.84
C GLU A 413 -21.35 -26.78 14.12
N MET A 414 -22.30 -25.93 14.54
CA MET A 414 -22.15 -25.18 15.77
C MET A 414 -21.95 -26.16 16.92
N ASP A 415 -21.10 -25.78 17.86
CA ASP A 415 -20.89 -26.64 19.03
C ASP A 415 -22.19 -26.81 19.81
N ALA A 416 -22.47 -28.02 20.22
CA ALA A 416 -23.52 -28.26 21.20
C ALA A 416 -23.08 -27.63 22.55
N ILE A 417 -23.82 -26.62 22.98
CA ILE A 417 -23.56 -25.96 24.26
C ILE A 417 -24.18 -26.85 25.36
N GLU A 418 -23.33 -27.61 26.04
CA GLU A 418 -23.74 -28.46 27.16
C GLU A 418 -23.69 -27.73 28.50
N ASP A 419 -23.08 -26.56 28.56
CA ASP A 419 -22.92 -25.76 29.75
C ASP A 419 -23.88 -24.54 29.74
N SER A 420 -24.75 -24.45 30.73
CA SER A 420 -25.50 -23.26 31.06
C SER A 420 -24.82 -22.49 32.20
N GLY A 421 -24.86 -21.17 32.15
CA GLY A 421 -24.30 -20.31 33.18
C GLY A 421 -25.09 -19.01 33.34
N PRO A 422 -24.97 -18.34 34.49
CA PRO A 422 -25.69 -17.08 34.74
C PRO A 422 -25.19 -15.92 33.90
N ILE A 423 -24.07 -16.07 33.19
CA ILE A 423 -23.42 -15.03 32.40
C ILE A 423 -23.08 -15.58 31.03
N ILE A 424 -23.56 -14.90 29.98
CA ILE A 424 -23.24 -15.20 28.59
C ILE A 424 -22.39 -14.06 28.01
N ILE A 425 -21.35 -14.42 27.26
CA ILE A 425 -20.48 -13.45 26.55
C ILE A 425 -20.52 -13.77 25.06
N ALA A 426 -21.09 -12.87 24.28
CA ALA A 426 -21.11 -12.93 22.83
C ALA A 426 -19.90 -12.16 22.27
N GLY A 427 -18.92 -12.89 21.72
CA GLY A 427 -17.65 -12.36 21.24
C GLY A 427 -16.51 -12.50 22.25
N HIS A 428 -15.43 -13.20 21.87
CA HIS A 428 -14.23 -13.41 22.70
C HIS A 428 -12.98 -12.74 22.10
N GLY A 429 -13.19 -11.68 21.37
CA GLY A 429 -12.14 -10.80 20.86
C GLY A 429 -11.39 -10.07 21.99
N ARG A 430 -10.64 -9.02 21.64
CA ARG A 430 -9.80 -8.21 22.56
C ARG A 430 -10.54 -7.70 23.79
N PHE A 431 -11.79 -7.29 23.62
CA PHE A 431 -12.64 -6.77 24.69
C PHE A 431 -13.22 -7.93 25.52
N GLY A 432 -13.91 -8.89 24.91
CA GLY A 432 -14.62 -9.97 25.58
C GLY A 432 -13.70 -10.87 26.42
N GLN A 433 -12.47 -11.15 25.96
CA GLN A 433 -11.51 -11.94 26.73
C GLN A 433 -11.08 -11.27 28.07
N ILE A 434 -11.01 -9.92 28.11
CA ILE A 434 -10.65 -9.21 29.34
C ILE A 434 -11.82 -9.28 30.33
N VAL A 435 -13.04 -9.02 29.84
CA VAL A 435 -14.26 -9.12 30.66
C VAL A 435 -14.42 -10.53 31.20
N ASN A 436 -14.27 -11.55 30.34
CA ASN A 436 -14.36 -12.95 30.74
C ASN A 436 -13.36 -13.31 31.86
N ARG A 437 -12.08 -12.97 31.69
CA ARG A 437 -11.06 -13.26 32.70
C ARG A 437 -11.35 -12.58 34.03
N MET A 438 -11.86 -11.36 34.00
CA MET A 438 -12.22 -10.62 35.20
C MET A 438 -13.39 -11.30 35.94
N LEU A 439 -14.43 -11.74 35.21
CA LEU A 439 -15.58 -12.43 35.78
C LEU A 439 -15.19 -13.79 36.34
N MET A 440 -14.44 -14.59 35.58
CA MET A 440 -13.94 -15.89 36.04
C MET A 440 -13.01 -15.76 37.28
N GLY A 441 -12.13 -14.74 37.27
CA GLY A 441 -11.25 -14.46 38.41
C GLY A 441 -11.99 -14.10 39.69
N ASN A 442 -13.22 -13.61 39.58
CA ASN A 442 -14.12 -13.36 40.71
C ASN A 442 -15.07 -14.52 41.01
N GLY A 443 -14.85 -15.70 40.40
CA GLY A 443 -15.58 -16.94 40.71
C GLY A 443 -16.91 -17.10 39.96
N HIS A 444 -17.18 -16.24 38.96
CA HIS A 444 -18.40 -16.36 38.15
C HIS A 444 -18.23 -17.38 37.03
N LYS A 445 -19.24 -18.21 36.80
CA LYS A 445 -19.28 -19.12 35.66
C LYS A 445 -19.82 -18.40 34.44
N THR A 446 -19.08 -18.46 33.34
CA THR A 446 -19.40 -17.76 32.07
C THR A 446 -19.56 -18.78 30.94
N VAL A 447 -20.50 -18.53 30.02
CA VAL A 447 -20.64 -19.24 28.74
C VAL A 447 -20.19 -18.25 27.65
N VAL A 448 -19.19 -18.61 26.89
CA VAL A 448 -18.57 -17.73 25.87
C VAL A 448 -18.83 -18.30 24.49
N ILE A 449 -19.36 -17.45 23.60
CA ILE A 449 -19.68 -17.81 22.20
C ILE A 449 -18.89 -16.90 21.27
N ASP A 450 -18.23 -17.46 20.28
CA ASP A 450 -17.55 -16.69 19.22
C ASP A 450 -17.75 -17.36 17.86
N HIS A 451 -17.89 -16.55 16.82
CA HIS A 451 -18.10 -17.02 15.44
C HIS A 451 -16.78 -17.33 14.70
N ASN A 452 -15.63 -16.97 15.26
CA ASN A 452 -14.33 -17.22 14.65
C ASN A 452 -13.79 -18.59 15.08
N SER A 453 -13.88 -19.57 14.19
CA SER A 453 -13.46 -20.95 14.45
C SER A 453 -11.97 -21.08 14.80
N GLU A 454 -11.09 -20.30 14.14
CA GLU A 454 -9.64 -20.32 14.40
C GLU A 454 -9.32 -19.79 15.80
N LEU A 455 -9.99 -18.68 16.18
CA LEU A 455 -9.86 -18.12 17.52
C LEU A 455 -10.33 -19.10 18.58
N VAL A 456 -11.49 -19.74 18.37
CA VAL A 456 -12.04 -20.74 19.29
C VAL A 456 -11.10 -21.92 19.45
N ASP A 457 -10.59 -22.49 18.35
CA ASP A 457 -9.65 -23.61 18.39
C ASP A 457 -8.30 -23.23 19.03
N GLY A 458 -7.84 -22.01 18.78
CA GLY A 458 -6.66 -21.43 19.45
C GLY A 458 -6.86 -21.35 20.97
N LEU A 459 -7.97 -20.76 21.41
CA LEU A 459 -8.27 -20.55 22.83
C LEU A 459 -8.46 -21.87 23.60
N ARG A 460 -9.04 -22.89 22.95
CA ARG A 460 -9.17 -24.23 23.52
C ARG A 460 -7.82 -24.89 23.83
N LYS A 461 -6.81 -24.64 22.97
CA LYS A 461 -5.43 -25.11 23.24
C LYS A 461 -4.83 -24.47 24.49
N PHE A 462 -5.29 -23.27 24.87
CA PHE A 462 -4.92 -22.62 26.13
C PHE A 462 -5.85 -22.95 27.31
N GLY A 463 -6.75 -23.94 27.14
CA GLY A 463 -7.64 -24.41 28.21
C GLY A 463 -8.89 -23.54 28.42
N SER A 464 -9.17 -22.57 27.55
CA SER A 464 -10.37 -21.74 27.63
C SER A 464 -11.58 -22.49 27.05
N LYS A 465 -12.71 -22.48 27.78
CA LYS A 465 -13.98 -23.05 27.32
C LYS A 465 -14.73 -22.00 26.52
N VAL A 466 -14.62 -22.08 25.18
CA VAL A 466 -15.30 -21.18 24.24
C VAL A 466 -16.06 -22.05 23.24
N PHE A 467 -17.31 -21.69 22.96
CA PHE A 467 -18.18 -22.40 22.01
C PHE A 467 -18.17 -21.66 20.67
N TYR A 468 -18.04 -22.45 19.59
CA TYR A 468 -18.14 -21.93 18.25
C TYR A 468 -19.59 -21.75 17.84
N GLY A 469 -19.97 -20.55 17.44
CA GLY A 469 -21.29 -20.28 16.92
C GLY A 469 -21.60 -18.78 16.72
N ASP A 470 -22.66 -18.52 16.00
CA ASP A 470 -23.16 -17.18 15.72
C ASP A 470 -24.18 -16.75 16.79
N ALA A 471 -23.82 -15.79 17.62
CA ALA A 471 -24.66 -15.29 18.71
C ALA A 471 -25.87 -14.47 18.22
N THR A 472 -26.00 -14.14 16.95
CA THR A 472 -27.22 -13.54 16.38
C THR A 472 -28.38 -14.54 16.28
N ARG A 473 -28.05 -15.83 16.34
CA ARG A 473 -29.04 -16.92 16.25
C ARG A 473 -29.74 -17.15 17.60
N PRO A 474 -31.09 -17.03 17.66
CA PRO A 474 -31.85 -17.22 18.90
C PRO A 474 -31.73 -18.62 19.49
N ASP A 475 -31.64 -19.67 18.64
CA ASP A 475 -31.49 -21.05 19.07
C ASP A 475 -30.20 -21.31 19.84
N LEU A 476 -29.10 -20.66 19.41
CA LEU A 476 -27.82 -20.78 20.09
C LEU A 476 -27.79 -20.08 21.45
N LEU A 477 -28.35 -18.89 21.55
CA LEU A 477 -28.48 -18.18 22.85
C LEU A 477 -29.42 -18.94 23.78
N HIS A 478 -30.48 -19.57 23.25
CA HIS A 478 -31.35 -20.44 24.05
C HIS A 478 -30.59 -21.65 24.58
N ALA A 479 -29.78 -22.31 23.74
CA ALA A 479 -28.92 -23.42 24.16
C ALA A 479 -27.87 -23.01 25.21
N ALA A 480 -27.37 -21.75 25.11
CA ALA A 480 -26.46 -21.17 26.12
C ALA A 480 -27.14 -20.82 27.47
N GLY A 481 -28.46 -20.96 27.54
CA GLY A 481 -29.23 -20.72 28.76
C GLY A 481 -29.64 -19.24 28.96
N ILE A 482 -29.87 -18.46 27.89
CA ILE A 482 -30.24 -17.03 27.99
C ILE A 482 -31.52 -16.82 28.80
N GLY A 483 -32.45 -17.77 28.81
CA GLY A 483 -33.70 -17.68 29.56
C GLY A 483 -33.52 -17.60 31.07
N GLU A 484 -32.43 -18.14 31.63
CA GLU A 484 -32.07 -18.11 33.04
C GLU A 484 -30.83 -17.25 33.33
N ALA A 485 -30.24 -16.65 32.29
CA ALA A 485 -29.06 -15.80 32.43
C ALA A 485 -29.41 -14.49 33.14
N ALA A 486 -28.55 -14.08 34.06
CA ALA A 486 -28.63 -12.78 34.71
C ALA A 486 -27.99 -11.65 33.89
N LEU A 487 -26.97 -12.01 33.09
CA LEU A 487 -26.13 -11.04 32.36
C LEU A 487 -25.76 -11.57 30.97
N LEU A 488 -25.90 -10.70 29.97
CA LEU A 488 -25.33 -10.87 28.64
C LEU A 488 -24.34 -9.73 28.35
N VAL A 489 -23.12 -10.09 27.96
CA VAL A 489 -22.13 -9.15 27.49
C VAL A 489 -22.00 -9.28 25.97
N VAL A 490 -22.36 -8.24 25.21
CA VAL A 490 -22.25 -8.18 23.76
C VAL A 490 -20.94 -7.46 23.41
N ALA A 491 -19.93 -8.26 23.01
CA ALA A 491 -18.54 -7.84 22.75
C ALA A 491 -18.13 -8.05 21.29
N ILE A 492 -19.09 -8.03 20.37
CA ILE A 492 -18.93 -8.25 18.94
C ILE A 492 -18.39 -6.98 18.26
N ASP A 493 -17.54 -7.16 17.23
CA ASP A 493 -16.96 -6.05 16.47
C ASP A 493 -17.96 -5.43 15.49
N ASP A 494 -18.87 -6.22 14.92
CA ASP A 494 -19.90 -5.79 13.98
C ASP A 494 -21.06 -5.10 14.74
N GLU A 495 -21.28 -3.83 14.41
CA GLU A 495 -22.26 -2.98 15.08
C GLU A 495 -23.71 -3.43 14.81
N GLU A 496 -24.01 -3.83 13.56
CA GLU A 496 -25.37 -4.25 13.19
C GLU A 496 -25.74 -5.57 13.87
N GLN A 497 -24.81 -6.52 13.93
CA GLN A 497 -24.99 -7.77 14.66
C GLN A 497 -25.17 -7.53 16.17
N ALA A 498 -24.37 -6.62 16.73
CA ALA A 498 -24.52 -6.25 18.14
C ALA A 498 -25.90 -5.65 18.44
N LEU A 499 -26.41 -4.77 17.58
CA LEU A 499 -27.75 -4.19 17.66
C LEU A 499 -28.84 -5.26 17.55
N GLU A 500 -28.70 -6.20 16.63
CA GLU A 500 -29.64 -7.31 16.42
C GLU A 500 -29.75 -8.17 17.68
N ILE A 501 -28.61 -8.54 18.27
CA ILE A 501 -28.57 -9.34 19.50
C ILE A 501 -29.27 -8.59 20.66
N VAL A 502 -28.91 -7.31 20.84
CA VAL A 502 -29.49 -6.49 21.92
C VAL A 502 -31.02 -6.39 21.76
N ARG A 503 -31.52 -6.05 20.56
CA ARG A 503 -32.96 -5.96 20.26
C ARG A 503 -33.67 -7.31 20.53
N MET A 504 -33.11 -8.38 20.01
CA MET A 504 -33.67 -9.72 20.13
C MET A 504 -33.76 -10.17 21.60
N VAL A 505 -32.67 -9.97 22.38
CA VAL A 505 -32.62 -10.38 23.78
C VAL A 505 -33.55 -9.50 24.62
N LYS A 506 -33.58 -8.19 24.43
CA LYS A 506 -34.49 -7.31 25.18
C LYS A 506 -35.98 -7.51 24.86
N LEU A 507 -36.27 -7.95 23.62
CA LEU A 507 -37.64 -8.29 23.25
C LEU A 507 -38.13 -9.60 23.90
N ASN A 508 -37.29 -10.65 23.88
CA ASN A 508 -37.67 -12.00 24.32
C ASN A 508 -37.33 -12.31 25.79
N TYR A 509 -36.26 -11.69 26.30
CA TYR A 509 -35.72 -11.91 27.65
C TYR A 509 -35.47 -10.57 28.39
N PRO A 510 -36.51 -9.77 28.69
CA PRO A 510 -36.34 -8.40 29.23
C PRO A 510 -35.68 -8.36 30.62
N HIS A 511 -35.64 -9.47 31.35
CA HIS A 511 -34.99 -9.60 32.65
C HIS A 511 -33.47 -9.69 32.58
N VAL A 512 -32.90 -10.06 31.43
CA VAL A 512 -31.47 -10.18 31.27
C VAL A 512 -30.83 -8.79 31.20
N HIS A 513 -29.86 -8.56 32.08
CA HIS A 513 -29.08 -7.32 32.05
C HIS A 513 -28.08 -7.39 30.86
N VAL A 514 -28.14 -6.40 29.96
CA VAL A 514 -27.33 -6.40 28.75
C VAL A 514 -26.28 -5.29 28.83
N ILE A 515 -24.99 -5.71 28.82
CA ILE A 515 -23.85 -4.81 28.65
C ILE A 515 -23.37 -4.89 27.20
N ALA A 516 -23.38 -3.78 26.48
CA ALA A 516 -22.97 -3.74 25.10
C ALA A 516 -21.72 -2.87 24.89
N ARG A 517 -20.82 -3.35 24.03
CA ARG A 517 -19.65 -2.61 23.58
C ARG A 517 -20.05 -1.67 22.44
N ALA A 518 -19.66 -0.40 22.54
CA ALA A 518 -19.83 0.61 21.49
C ALA A 518 -18.47 1.04 20.95
N THR A 519 -18.38 1.25 19.64
CA THR A 519 -17.17 1.72 18.95
C THR A 519 -17.05 3.25 19.05
N ASP A 520 -18.17 3.97 18.92
CA ASP A 520 -18.23 5.43 18.91
C ASP A 520 -19.47 5.97 19.65
N ARG A 521 -19.73 7.28 19.54
CA ARG A 521 -20.89 7.92 20.18
C ARG A 521 -22.21 7.54 19.51
N LEU A 522 -22.23 7.34 18.22
CA LEU A 522 -23.45 7.00 17.48
C LEU A 522 -23.91 5.58 17.82
N SER A 523 -22.97 4.65 17.92
CA SER A 523 -23.21 3.30 18.40
C SER A 523 -23.85 3.30 19.80
N VAL A 524 -23.44 4.22 20.70
CA VAL A 524 -24.07 4.35 22.02
C VAL A 524 -25.55 4.70 21.88
N TYR A 525 -25.92 5.64 21.02
CA TYR A 525 -27.34 6.04 20.85
C TYR A 525 -28.18 4.91 20.26
N ARG A 526 -27.64 4.18 19.28
CA ARG A 526 -28.31 3.03 18.66
C ARG A 526 -28.52 1.90 19.66
N LEU A 527 -27.48 1.52 20.41
CA LEU A 527 -27.54 0.46 21.43
C LEU A 527 -28.49 0.84 22.59
N PHE A 528 -28.51 2.10 23.01
CA PHE A 528 -29.42 2.59 24.01
C PHE A 528 -30.90 2.48 23.56
N ARG A 529 -31.19 2.87 22.32
CA ARG A 529 -32.52 2.66 21.72
C ARG A 529 -32.89 1.19 21.56
N ALA A 530 -31.92 0.33 21.29
CA ALA A 530 -32.13 -1.12 21.21
C ALA A 530 -32.43 -1.75 22.58
N GLY A 531 -32.21 -1.00 23.69
CA GLY A 531 -32.56 -1.40 25.06
C GLY A 531 -31.39 -1.94 25.88
N ALA A 532 -30.14 -1.71 25.48
CA ALA A 532 -28.97 -2.09 26.30
C ALA A 532 -29.01 -1.32 27.63
N ASP A 533 -28.73 -2.00 28.76
CA ASP A 533 -28.75 -1.43 30.10
C ASP A 533 -27.47 -0.64 30.38
N ASP A 534 -26.32 -1.22 30.06
CA ASP A 534 -25.02 -0.55 30.15
C ASP A 534 -24.29 -0.59 28.81
N ILE A 535 -23.65 0.53 28.46
CA ILE A 535 -22.92 0.67 27.21
C ILE A 535 -21.51 1.19 27.49
N VAL A 536 -20.51 0.45 27.04
CA VAL A 536 -19.10 0.76 27.25
C VAL A 536 -18.45 1.12 25.93
N ARG A 537 -17.90 2.33 25.83
CA ARG A 537 -17.08 2.73 24.67
C ARG A 537 -15.70 2.09 24.75
N GLU A 538 -15.33 1.26 23.77
CA GLU A 538 -14.14 0.38 23.79
C GLU A 538 -12.84 1.11 24.14
N VAL A 539 -12.59 2.25 23.49
CA VAL A 539 -11.31 2.97 23.62
C VAL A 539 -11.37 4.17 24.59
N PHE A 540 -12.53 4.49 25.17
CA PHE A 540 -12.70 5.72 25.93
C PHE A 540 -11.81 5.77 27.18
N ASP A 541 -11.86 4.76 28.02
CA ASP A 541 -11.11 4.71 29.28
C ASP A 541 -9.59 4.64 29.04
N SER A 542 -9.17 3.88 28.01
CA SER A 542 -7.77 3.81 27.60
C SER A 542 -7.27 5.14 27.04
N SER A 543 -8.10 5.86 26.29
CA SER A 543 -7.79 7.19 25.75
C SER A 543 -7.69 8.25 26.85
N LEU A 544 -8.56 8.21 27.87
CA LEU A 544 -8.45 9.06 29.06
C LEU A 544 -7.13 8.85 29.79
N ARG A 545 -6.71 7.60 29.92
CA ARG A 545 -5.42 7.25 30.53
C ARG A 545 -4.25 7.76 29.70
N ALA A 546 -4.29 7.60 28.37
CA ALA A 546 -3.28 8.11 27.45
C ALA A 546 -3.21 9.65 27.49
N GLY A 547 -4.37 10.33 27.49
CA GLY A 547 -4.46 11.78 27.64
C GLY A 547 -3.82 12.28 28.94
N ARG A 548 -4.07 11.57 30.06
CA ARG A 548 -3.41 11.87 31.33
C ARG A 548 -1.90 11.78 31.25
N TYR A 549 -1.37 10.71 30.65
CA TYR A 549 0.09 10.54 30.48
C TYR A 549 0.68 11.62 29.59
N ALA A 550 -0.03 12.04 28.56
CA ALA A 550 0.39 13.14 27.70
C ALA A 550 0.47 14.46 28.47
N LEU A 551 -0.54 14.79 29.29
CA LEU A 551 -0.52 15.98 30.14
C LEU A 551 0.63 15.95 31.16
N GLU A 552 0.89 14.80 31.79
CA GLU A 552 2.02 14.61 32.70
C GLU A 552 3.37 14.79 31.96
N ALA A 553 3.50 14.26 30.75
CA ALA A 553 4.71 14.39 29.93
C ALA A 553 4.97 15.83 29.47
N LEU A 554 3.88 16.62 29.27
CA LEU A 554 3.95 18.06 28.98
C LEU A 554 4.25 18.92 30.20
N GLY A 555 4.49 18.31 31.37
CA GLY A 555 4.89 19.01 32.60
C GLY A 555 3.76 19.32 33.58
N MET A 556 2.54 18.86 33.30
CA MET A 556 1.43 19.05 34.25
C MET A 556 1.60 18.13 35.47
N HIS A 557 1.39 18.69 36.68
CA HIS A 557 1.47 17.90 37.90
C HIS A 557 0.43 16.75 37.89
N LYS A 558 0.83 15.56 38.36
CA LYS A 558 0.01 14.33 38.31
C LYS A 558 -1.41 14.49 38.91
N PHE A 559 -1.54 15.25 39.98
CA PHE A 559 -2.83 15.54 40.59
C PHE A 559 -3.71 16.38 39.65
N THR A 560 -3.15 17.42 39.04
CA THR A 560 -3.85 18.30 38.11
C THR A 560 -4.26 17.53 36.84
N ALA A 561 -3.37 16.71 36.29
CA ALA A 561 -3.68 15.86 35.16
C ALA A 561 -4.85 14.90 35.45
N ARG A 562 -4.88 14.28 36.63
CA ARG A 562 -6.03 13.43 37.05
C ARG A 562 -7.32 14.24 37.20
N LYS A 563 -7.27 15.44 37.75
CA LYS A 563 -8.43 16.32 37.87
C LYS A 563 -8.96 16.73 36.50
N ALA A 564 -8.05 17.08 35.57
CA ALA A 564 -8.39 17.42 34.19
C ALA A 564 -9.13 16.29 33.49
N VAL A 565 -8.62 15.06 33.59
CA VAL A 565 -9.26 13.87 33.02
C VAL A 565 -10.67 13.66 33.61
N ARG A 566 -10.84 13.82 34.92
CA ARG A 566 -12.17 13.67 35.58
C ARG A 566 -13.17 14.73 35.10
N VAL A 567 -12.73 15.98 34.99
CA VAL A 567 -13.56 17.07 34.46
C VAL A 567 -13.97 16.79 33.01
N PHE A 568 -13.01 16.31 32.19
CA PHE A 568 -13.31 15.91 30.82
C PHE A 568 -14.33 14.76 30.77
N GLU A 569 -14.14 13.72 31.58
CA GLU A 569 -15.04 12.57 31.66
C GLU A 569 -16.47 12.97 32.03
N ASP A 570 -16.62 13.82 33.03
CA ASP A 570 -17.94 14.31 33.49
C ASP A 570 -18.63 15.16 32.39
N HIS A 571 -17.87 16.03 31.71
CA HIS A 571 -18.38 16.80 30.58
C HIS A 571 -18.77 15.93 29.41
N ASP A 572 -17.94 14.91 29.06
CA ASP A 572 -18.24 14.02 27.96
C ASP A 572 -19.51 13.18 28.22
N ARG A 573 -19.68 12.67 29.44
CA ARG A 573 -20.90 11.95 29.85
C ARG A 573 -22.16 12.84 29.76
N GLN A 574 -22.04 14.10 30.14
CA GLN A 574 -23.14 15.04 30.05
C GLN A 574 -23.43 15.38 28.58
N THR A 575 -22.41 15.65 27.81
CA THR A 575 -22.50 15.90 26.36
C THR A 575 -23.16 14.74 25.62
N LEU A 576 -22.80 13.50 25.96
CA LEU A 576 -23.39 12.30 25.35
C LEU A 576 -24.91 12.25 25.58
N ARG A 577 -25.39 12.55 26.83
CA ARG A 577 -26.81 12.55 27.16
C ARG A 577 -27.59 13.66 26.48
N GLU A 578 -27.01 14.85 26.36
CA GLU A 578 -27.68 15.99 25.74
C GLU A 578 -27.74 15.88 24.24
N LEU A 579 -26.64 15.46 23.59
CA LEU A 579 -26.63 15.26 22.16
C LEU A 579 -27.54 14.10 21.69
N ALA A 580 -27.81 13.11 22.56
CA ALA A 580 -28.76 12.05 22.28
C ALA A 580 -30.18 12.58 22.02
N GLN A 581 -30.56 13.75 22.62
CA GLN A 581 -31.88 14.38 22.40
C GLN A 581 -32.02 15.00 21.00
N HIS A 582 -30.91 15.39 20.39
CA HIS A 582 -30.86 15.97 19.05
C HIS A 582 -30.56 14.97 17.96
N TRP A 583 -30.11 13.75 18.31
CA TRP A 583 -29.78 12.73 17.35
C TRP A 583 -31.02 12.07 16.74
N LYS A 584 -30.98 11.84 15.44
CA LYS A 584 -32.01 11.15 14.64
C LYS A 584 -31.37 10.03 13.85
N GLU A 585 -32.01 8.84 13.85
CA GLU A 585 -31.46 7.65 13.20
C GLU A 585 -31.42 7.78 11.66
N ASP A 586 -32.43 8.47 11.09
CA ASP A 586 -32.61 8.59 9.63
C ASP A 586 -31.92 9.81 9.01
N VAL A 587 -31.17 10.60 9.79
CA VAL A 587 -30.48 11.82 9.32
C VAL A 587 -29.01 11.70 9.60
N ASP A 588 -28.19 11.89 8.55
CA ASP A 588 -26.75 11.95 8.73
C ASP A 588 -26.38 13.04 9.75
N VAL A 589 -25.43 12.76 10.62
CA VAL A 589 -25.01 13.66 11.70
C VAL A 589 -24.51 15.00 11.15
N TYR A 590 -23.88 14.99 9.99
CA TYR A 590 -23.37 16.20 9.32
C TYR A 590 -24.50 17.02 8.66
N ASP A 591 -25.65 16.42 8.40
CA ASP A 591 -26.84 17.08 7.86
C ASP A 591 -27.82 17.50 8.98
N ASN A 592 -27.55 17.10 10.24
CA ASN A 592 -28.37 17.45 11.40
C ASN A 592 -27.86 18.74 12.06
N GLU A 593 -28.40 19.88 11.63
CA GLU A 593 -27.99 21.21 12.11
C GLU A 593 -28.18 21.39 13.63
N ALA A 594 -29.26 20.86 14.19
CA ALA A 594 -29.53 20.91 15.63
C ALA A 594 -28.47 20.14 16.44
N TYR A 595 -28.10 18.95 15.99
CA TYR A 595 -27.04 18.15 16.60
C TYR A 595 -25.68 18.84 16.50
N MET A 596 -25.32 19.35 15.31
CA MET A 596 -24.04 20.05 15.10
C MET A 596 -23.94 21.34 15.93
N SER A 597 -25.02 22.12 16.05
CA SER A 597 -25.03 23.34 16.85
C SER A 597 -24.83 23.01 18.34
N ALA A 598 -25.57 22.05 18.87
CA ALA A 598 -25.42 21.59 20.24
C ALA A 598 -24.02 21.02 20.52
N ALA A 599 -23.45 20.26 19.56
CA ALA A 599 -22.11 19.69 19.68
C ALA A 599 -21.02 20.78 19.74
N ARG A 600 -21.14 21.85 18.93
CA ARG A 600 -20.21 23.00 18.97
C ARG A 600 -20.28 23.73 20.30
N GLU A 601 -21.49 24.01 20.79
CA GLU A 601 -21.71 24.67 22.08
C GLU A 601 -21.09 23.87 23.22
N ARG A 602 -21.33 22.56 23.25
CA ARG A 602 -20.77 21.66 24.26
C ARG A 602 -19.25 21.55 24.21
N ASN A 603 -18.69 21.52 23.03
CA ASN A 603 -17.25 21.54 22.88
C ASN A 603 -16.62 22.83 23.42
N GLN A 604 -17.28 23.99 23.19
CA GLN A 604 -16.81 25.27 23.72
C GLN A 604 -16.89 25.30 25.26
N MET A 605 -18.00 24.85 25.83
CA MET A 605 -18.14 24.74 27.29
C MET A 605 -17.08 23.85 27.92
N MET A 606 -16.73 22.73 27.29
CA MET A 606 -15.65 21.85 27.75
C MET A 606 -14.30 22.57 27.72
N LEU A 607 -13.98 23.26 26.63
CA LEU A 607 -12.72 24.01 26.50
C LEU A 607 -12.63 25.11 27.56
N ASP A 608 -13.72 25.82 27.81
CA ASP A 608 -13.79 26.89 28.83
C ASP A 608 -13.63 26.31 30.25
N ALA A 609 -14.24 25.17 30.55
CA ALA A 609 -14.10 24.49 31.83
C ALA A 609 -12.65 24.01 32.05
N MET A 610 -12.00 23.48 31.01
CA MET A 610 -10.59 23.05 31.06
C MET A 610 -9.64 24.25 31.21
N ALA A 611 -9.89 25.36 30.50
CA ALA A 611 -9.14 26.61 30.63
C ALA A 611 -9.31 27.26 32.00
N GLY A 612 -10.52 27.22 32.57
CA GLY A 612 -10.83 27.71 33.91
C GLY A 612 -10.01 27.00 34.99
N MET A 613 -9.81 25.70 34.87
CA MET A 613 -8.98 24.91 35.77
C MET A 613 -7.53 25.40 35.84
N ASN A 614 -6.94 25.78 34.71
CA ASN A 614 -5.57 26.31 34.68
C ASN A 614 -5.48 27.68 35.35
N ARG A 615 -6.52 28.52 35.29
CA ARG A 615 -6.57 29.82 35.95
C ARG A 615 -6.76 29.70 37.49
N GLU A 616 -7.62 28.81 37.94
CA GLU A 616 -7.79 28.55 39.38
C GLU A 616 -6.54 28.03 40.08
N PHE A 617 -5.66 27.33 39.37
CA PHE A 617 -4.40 26.85 39.92
C PHE A 617 -3.35 27.96 40.06
N HIS A 618 -3.39 29.01 39.25
CA HIS A 618 -2.51 30.18 39.40
C HIS A 618 -2.97 31.10 40.55
N ASP A 619 -4.26 31.17 40.83
CA ASP A 619 -4.84 32.05 41.89
C ASP A 619 -4.80 31.41 43.29
N ARG A 620 -4.57 30.10 43.42
CA ARG A 620 -4.50 29.41 44.73
C ARG A 620 -3.10 29.30 45.32
N THR A 621 -2.15 30.07 44.82
CA THR A 621 -0.76 30.12 45.33
C THR A 621 -0.64 30.86 46.70
N ASP A 622 -1.74 31.24 47.33
CA ASP A 622 -1.72 31.84 48.67
C ASP A 622 -1.47 30.85 49.84
N ARG A 623 -1.24 29.58 49.53
CA ARG A 623 -0.90 28.60 50.57
C ARG A 623 0.44 27.95 50.29
N ALA A 624 1.45 28.40 51.00
CA ALA A 624 2.82 27.87 51.02
C ALA A 624 3.51 27.89 49.65
N TRP A 625 4.50 28.76 49.53
CA TRP A 625 5.38 28.85 48.37
C TRP A 625 5.94 27.47 47.97
N THR A 626 5.44 26.95 46.88
CA THR A 626 6.03 25.84 46.16
C THR A 626 6.83 26.43 44.99
N PRO A 627 8.15 26.23 44.90
CA PRO A 627 8.88 26.75 43.75
C PRO A 627 8.29 26.21 42.46
N PRO A 628 8.19 27.03 41.40
CA PRO A 628 7.74 26.55 40.09
C PRO A 628 8.59 25.34 39.69
N PRO A 629 7.99 24.31 39.06
CA PRO A 629 8.76 23.19 38.56
C PRO A 629 9.86 23.74 37.67
N LYS A 630 11.10 23.34 37.94
CA LYS A 630 12.23 23.72 37.08
C LYS A 630 11.84 23.34 35.65
N PRO A 631 12.01 24.24 34.66
CA PRO A 631 11.79 23.91 33.28
C PRO A 631 12.52 22.60 33.01
N THR A 632 11.78 21.58 32.58
CA THR A 632 12.41 20.34 32.13
C THR A 632 13.22 20.71 30.90
N GLU A 633 14.54 20.84 31.08
CA GLU A 633 15.45 20.93 29.94
C GLU A 633 15.10 19.77 28.99
N PRO A 634 14.92 20.00 27.69
CA PRO A 634 14.70 18.92 26.75
C PRO A 634 15.81 17.88 26.94
N ALA A 635 15.46 16.61 26.93
CA ALA A 635 16.36 15.49 27.29
C ALA A 635 17.70 15.48 26.53
N ALA A 636 17.78 16.18 25.39
CA ALA A 636 18.98 16.43 24.61
C ALA A 636 19.96 17.45 25.28
N ALA A 637 19.42 18.44 25.99
CA ALA A 637 20.25 19.41 26.72
C ALA A 637 20.79 18.80 28.01
N ALA A 638 20.01 17.97 28.69
CA ALA A 638 20.47 17.23 29.88
C ALA A 638 21.60 16.25 29.55
N ARG A 639 21.53 15.54 28.41
CA ARG A 639 22.64 14.67 27.96
C ARG A 639 23.91 15.46 27.59
N LYS A 640 23.78 16.63 26.94
CA LYS A 640 24.94 17.50 26.64
C LYS A 640 25.57 18.10 27.90
N ALA A 641 24.78 18.43 28.92
CA ALA A 641 25.27 18.95 30.21
C ALA A 641 26.02 17.85 30.99
N ASP A 642 25.51 16.60 31.00
CA ASP A 642 26.15 15.46 31.67
C ASP A 642 27.48 15.05 30.97
N THR A 643 27.50 15.11 29.62
CA THR A 643 28.74 14.85 28.85
C THR A 643 29.79 15.91 29.06
N ARG A 644 29.41 17.20 29.19
CA ARG A 644 30.33 18.29 29.52
C ARG A 644 30.84 18.19 30.96
N ARG A 645 30.01 17.76 31.89
CA ARG A 645 30.41 17.55 33.29
C ARG A 645 31.38 16.38 33.45
N LYS A 646 31.18 15.28 32.74
CA LYS A 646 32.10 14.13 32.69
C LYS A 646 33.44 14.47 31.99
N ALA A 647 33.42 15.30 30.96
CA ALA A 647 34.65 15.77 30.31
C ALA A 647 35.47 16.74 31.19
N ALA A 648 34.80 17.57 32.00
CA ALA A 648 35.45 18.48 32.93
C ALA A 648 36.07 17.76 34.17
N THR A 649 35.45 16.68 34.63
CA THR A 649 35.96 15.88 35.77
C THR A 649 37.02 14.86 35.36
N GLY A 650 37.06 14.45 34.09
CA GLY A 650 38.06 13.51 33.55
C GLY A 650 39.47 14.12 33.36
N ASN A 651 39.59 15.46 33.34
CA ASN A 651 40.86 16.13 33.09
C ASN A 651 41.56 16.62 34.37
N ALA A 652 40.95 16.41 35.55
CA ALA A 652 41.55 16.84 36.85
C ALA A 652 42.44 15.77 37.51
N GLY A 653 42.68 14.62 36.88
CA GLY A 653 43.35 13.45 37.45
C GLY A 653 44.77 13.13 36.92
N ARG A 654 45.36 13.96 36.04
CA ARG A 654 46.75 13.74 35.60
C ARG A 654 47.69 14.68 36.32
N LYS A 655 48.24 14.25 37.47
CA LYS A 655 49.46 14.80 38.04
C LYS A 655 50.66 14.33 37.20
N PRO A 656 51.66 15.21 36.94
CA PRO A 656 52.89 14.80 36.26
C PRO A 656 53.76 14.00 37.22
N GLY A 657 54.11 12.77 36.83
CA GLY A 657 55.05 11.94 37.55
C GLY A 657 56.45 12.52 37.47
N SER A 658 57.05 12.71 38.62
CA SER A 658 58.45 13.07 38.77
C SER A 658 59.37 11.88 38.43
N LYS A 659 60.44 12.18 37.70
CA LYS A 659 61.56 11.27 37.49
C LYS A 659 62.29 11.01 38.83
N ALA A 660 62.58 9.78 39.11
CA ALA A 660 63.84 9.29 39.64
C ALA A 660 63.99 7.82 39.21
#